data_40433bf2ac9d23414b76d4f25e97b3c3
#
_entry.id   40433bf2ac9d23414b76d4f25e97b3c3
#
_cell.length_a   1.000
_cell.length_b   1.000
_cell.length_c   1.000
_cell.angle_alpha   90.00
_cell.angle_beta   90.00
_cell.angle_gamma   90.00
#
_symmetry.space_group_name_H-M   'P 1'
#
loop_
_entity.id
_entity.type
_entity.pdbx_description
1 polymer ?
#
loop_
_entity_poly.entity_id
_entity_poly.type
_entity_poly.pdbx_seq_one_letter_code
_entity_poly.pdbx_strand_id
1 'polypeptide(L)'
;MKHVVVDPITRIEGHLRVEIQVDEATGKVQDAISSGTAWRGLELVMHDRDPRDAWAYIQRICGVCTSSHALGCLRAVEDAFGITIPKNAHYIRNIIAASLGEHDHIVHFYHLHALDWVSPIEALKADPAATAALQNTVLDTYRLPFRGPAGLDTEAYPHDMPVATPSYYAALKAKIQKIVESGQLGIFSAQWWDHPDFQMLPPEVHLMAISHYLEMLDKQKDLVIPHVVFGGKNPHPHDVLGGMPCSISMEDGNAPINAARLAIVDRSINAARDMMNDYYLPDVLAIGAMYVKQGYTHGGGLAKKRCLAFGMFPEEPFSGATNGDFFKNLLVRCNGVVEDFAGGVMQAKVHEFTMEDVSDPAGIAESVDHAWYKYPNGDKNALHPWEGVTEPNYTEPKEGTKTEWKALNEQGKYSWLKTPKWRGKLCEVGPLARYIVLYTKAKQGLLGTLTWAEQMIVDQVDAVTKVLGVPPEAWLPSTVGRTAARALDAQLQAEISKYFFDKLVANIKSGDTTVVNNEKWEPSSWPKEAKGVGFYEAPRGGLSHWVVIKDGKVANYQAVVPTTWNACPRDDAEGHGAFEASMMDTVVKIPDKPLEIVKAVRSFDPCMACSTHLFNAKGKTIRVVTTDPYAGLRIDE
;
A
#
# COMPACT_ATOMS: atom_id res chain seq x y z
N MET A 1 -30.39 -12.12 11.79
CA MET A 1 -29.47 -11.22 11.05
C MET A 1 -29.24 -9.98 11.88
N LYS A 2 -27.99 -9.59 12.07
CA LYS A 2 -27.62 -8.37 12.78
C LYS A 2 -26.92 -7.43 11.84
N HIS A 3 -27.40 -6.18 11.76
CA HIS A 3 -26.70 -5.11 11.05
C HIS A 3 -25.64 -4.51 11.98
N VAL A 4 -24.39 -4.52 11.53
CA VAL A 4 -23.25 -4.01 12.29
C VAL A 4 -22.56 -2.93 11.46
N VAL A 5 -22.32 -1.78 12.07
CA VAL A 5 -21.66 -0.64 11.44
C VAL A 5 -20.37 -0.34 12.18
N VAL A 6 -19.27 -0.18 11.44
CA VAL A 6 -18.02 0.34 11.96
C VAL A 6 -17.71 1.64 11.22
N ASP A 7 -17.86 2.76 11.93
CA ASP A 7 -17.71 4.11 11.36
C ASP A 7 -17.17 5.09 12.41
N PRO A 8 -15.95 5.61 12.22
CA PRO A 8 -15.01 5.25 11.17
C PRO A 8 -14.22 3.97 11.48
N ILE A 9 -13.68 3.33 10.44
CA ILE A 9 -12.56 2.41 10.61
C ILE A 9 -11.35 3.26 11.01
N THR A 10 -10.85 3.07 12.22
CA THR A 10 -9.66 3.77 12.75
C THR A 10 -8.36 3.07 12.37
N ARG A 11 -7.20 3.72 12.62
CA ARG A 11 -5.86 3.22 12.30
C ARG A 11 -5.72 2.84 10.81
N ILE A 12 -6.23 3.71 9.96
CA ILE A 12 -6.04 3.74 8.50
C ILE A 12 -5.74 5.18 8.08
N GLU A 13 -5.39 5.40 6.85
CA GLU A 13 -5.37 6.73 6.29
C GLU A 13 -6.75 7.10 5.76
N GLY A 14 -7.29 8.27 6.17
CA GLY A 14 -8.56 8.82 5.68
C GLY A 14 -9.82 8.22 6.33
N HIS A 15 -10.97 8.35 5.65
CA HIS A 15 -12.30 8.08 6.19
C HIS A 15 -13.01 6.93 5.48
N LEU A 16 -13.21 5.85 6.19
CA LEU A 16 -13.88 4.64 5.71
C LEU A 16 -14.97 4.21 6.70
N ARG A 17 -16.15 3.92 6.17
CA ARG A 17 -17.25 3.25 6.84
C ARG A 17 -17.44 1.87 6.24
N VAL A 18 -17.72 0.88 7.08
CA VAL A 18 -18.17 -0.44 6.64
C VAL A 18 -19.46 -0.82 7.35
N GLU A 19 -20.33 -1.50 6.62
CA GLU A 19 -21.56 -2.09 7.16
C GLU A 19 -21.60 -3.56 6.77
N ILE A 20 -21.99 -4.44 7.68
CA ILE A 20 -22.12 -5.87 7.43
C ILE A 20 -23.46 -6.40 7.96
N GLN A 21 -23.97 -7.42 7.30
CA GLN A 21 -25.11 -8.21 7.77
C GLN A 21 -24.58 -9.55 8.26
N VAL A 22 -24.67 -9.81 9.56
CA VAL A 22 -24.14 -11.01 10.20
C VAL A 22 -25.27 -11.95 10.62
N ASP A 23 -25.14 -13.20 10.27
CA ASP A 23 -25.94 -14.26 10.87
C ASP A 23 -25.40 -14.57 12.27
N GLU A 24 -26.14 -14.18 13.31
CA GLU A 24 -25.71 -14.32 14.71
C GLU A 24 -25.52 -15.78 15.14
N ALA A 25 -26.21 -16.72 14.49
CA ALA A 25 -26.11 -18.13 14.85
C ALA A 25 -24.82 -18.77 14.33
N THR A 26 -24.30 -18.30 13.17
CA THR A 26 -23.14 -18.89 12.51
C THR A 26 -21.92 -17.96 12.47
N GLY A 27 -22.08 -16.68 12.77
CA GLY A 27 -21.06 -15.64 12.62
C GLY A 27 -20.73 -15.30 11.16
N LYS A 28 -21.43 -15.88 10.19
CA LYS A 28 -21.16 -15.64 8.77
C LYS A 28 -21.69 -14.27 8.34
N VAL A 29 -20.86 -13.56 7.59
CA VAL A 29 -21.26 -12.33 6.92
C VAL A 29 -22.06 -12.68 5.67
N GLN A 30 -23.27 -12.15 5.57
CA GLN A 30 -24.22 -12.42 4.48
C GLN A 30 -24.23 -11.31 3.43
N ASP A 31 -23.90 -10.08 3.84
CA ASP A 31 -23.67 -8.93 2.97
C ASP A 31 -22.69 -7.95 3.62
N ALA A 32 -21.93 -7.25 2.79
CA ALA A 32 -20.96 -6.27 3.24
C ALA A 32 -20.89 -5.12 2.25
N ILE A 33 -20.76 -3.89 2.75
CA ILE A 33 -20.48 -2.70 1.96
C ILE A 33 -19.35 -1.90 2.59
N SER A 34 -18.53 -1.28 1.74
CA SER A 34 -17.47 -0.36 2.12
C SER A 34 -17.67 0.99 1.45
N SER A 35 -17.65 2.06 2.23
CA SER A 35 -17.92 3.41 1.78
C SER A 35 -16.75 4.34 2.07
N GLY A 36 -16.15 4.88 1.03
CA GLY A 36 -15.32 6.09 1.12
C GLY A 36 -16.22 7.29 1.37
N THR A 37 -16.12 7.89 2.56
CA THR A 37 -17.09 8.90 3.04
C THR A 37 -16.65 10.35 2.80
N ALA A 38 -15.47 10.56 2.18
CA ALA A 38 -14.92 11.90 1.90
C ALA A 38 -14.67 12.09 0.38
N TRP A 39 -14.73 13.34 -0.10
CA TRP A 39 -14.44 13.72 -1.48
C TRP A 39 -13.72 15.06 -1.55
N ARG A 40 -12.64 15.21 -2.35
CA ARG A 40 -11.83 16.44 -2.46
C ARG A 40 -11.74 17.04 -3.87
N GLY A 41 -12.07 16.31 -4.93
CA GLY A 41 -12.09 16.78 -6.33
C GLY A 41 -10.73 17.13 -6.92
N LEU A 42 -9.64 16.45 -6.54
CA LEU A 42 -8.29 16.78 -7.01
C LEU A 42 -8.12 16.60 -8.52
N GLU A 43 -8.83 15.65 -9.14
CA GLU A 43 -8.86 15.51 -10.60
C GLU A 43 -9.36 16.79 -11.28
N LEU A 44 -10.37 17.46 -10.69
CA LEU A 44 -10.89 18.74 -11.18
C LEU A 44 -9.92 19.90 -10.93
N VAL A 45 -9.15 19.86 -9.82
CA VAL A 45 -8.13 20.86 -9.52
C VAL A 45 -7.01 20.85 -10.57
N MET A 46 -6.79 19.71 -11.23
CA MET A 46 -5.77 19.58 -12.27
C MET A 46 -6.11 20.29 -13.57
N HIS A 47 -7.38 20.57 -13.85
CA HIS A 47 -7.78 21.26 -15.07
C HIS A 47 -7.13 22.65 -15.18
N ASP A 48 -6.69 23.01 -16.38
CA ASP A 48 -6.00 24.25 -16.74
C ASP A 48 -4.62 24.47 -16.08
N ARG A 49 -4.10 23.47 -15.35
CA ARG A 49 -2.75 23.55 -14.77
C ARG A 49 -1.68 23.40 -15.83
N ASP A 50 -0.52 24.01 -15.54
CA ASP A 50 0.70 23.79 -16.30
C ASP A 50 1.16 22.33 -16.07
N PRO A 51 1.44 21.55 -17.13
CA PRO A 51 1.92 20.18 -16.97
C PRO A 51 3.21 20.04 -16.17
N ARG A 52 4.09 21.07 -16.15
CA ARG A 52 5.34 21.06 -15.36
C ARG A 52 5.09 21.07 -13.86
N ASP A 53 3.97 21.66 -13.41
CA ASP A 53 3.61 21.80 -12.00
C ASP A 53 2.59 20.76 -11.54
N ALA A 54 2.03 19.99 -12.47
CA ALA A 54 0.96 19.03 -12.23
C ALA A 54 1.29 18.06 -11.08
N TRP A 55 2.53 17.56 -11.03
CA TRP A 55 3.01 16.67 -9.98
C TRP A 55 2.91 17.27 -8.57
N ALA A 56 3.19 18.56 -8.43
CA ALA A 56 3.17 19.25 -7.14
C ALA A 56 1.76 19.38 -6.57
N TYR A 57 0.75 19.58 -7.43
CA TYR A 57 -0.66 19.59 -7.01
C TYR A 57 -1.14 18.18 -6.66
N ILE A 58 -0.96 17.23 -7.57
CA ILE A 58 -1.52 15.88 -7.40
C ILE A 58 -0.82 15.09 -6.29
N GLN A 59 0.43 15.39 -5.98
CA GLN A 59 1.16 14.82 -4.85
C GLN A 59 0.40 15.01 -3.52
N ARG A 60 -0.38 16.10 -3.39
CA ARG A 60 -1.18 16.41 -2.18
C ARG A 60 -2.43 15.54 -2.03
N ILE A 61 -2.63 14.58 -2.92
CA ILE A 61 -3.61 13.53 -2.68
C ILE A 61 -3.32 12.85 -1.33
N CYS A 62 -2.07 12.48 -1.07
CA CYS A 62 -1.70 11.77 0.15
C CYS A 62 -0.29 12.14 0.65
N GLY A 63 -0.18 12.33 1.97
CA GLY A 63 1.11 12.52 2.65
C GLY A 63 1.69 11.25 3.24
N VAL A 64 0.92 10.16 3.34
CA VAL A 64 1.39 8.85 3.80
C VAL A 64 2.15 8.15 2.67
N CYS A 65 1.51 7.83 1.53
CA CYS A 65 2.19 7.34 0.33
C CYS A 65 2.83 8.50 -0.45
N THR A 66 3.72 9.21 0.17
CA THR A 66 4.05 10.61 -0.06
C THR A 66 4.55 10.97 -1.47
N SER A 67 5.35 10.16 -2.13
CA SER A 67 5.87 10.43 -3.49
C SER A 67 5.09 9.71 -4.59
N SER A 68 4.19 8.79 -4.24
CA SER A 68 3.54 7.90 -5.21
C SER A 68 2.80 8.66 -6.31
N HIS A 69 1.99 9.65 -5.93
CA HIS A 69 1.21 10.43 -6.89
C HIS A 69 2.06 11.38 -7.72
N ALA A 70 3.14 11.93 -7.15
CA ALA A 70 4.10 12.73 -7.92
C ALA A 70 4.75 11.87 -9.01
N LEU A 71 5.24 10.68 -8.65
CA LEU A 71 5.89 9.76 -9.59
C LEU A 71 4.93 9.29 -10.69
N GLY A 72 3.69 8.93 -10.33
CA GLY A 72 2.66 8.57 -11.31
C GLY A 72 2.36 9.71 -12.28
N CYS A 73 2.21 10.93 -11.77
CA CYS A 73 1.95 12.12 -12.58
C CYS A 73 3.14 12.47 -13.49
N LEU A 74 4.36 12.48 -12.96
CA LEU A 74 5.56 12.76 -13.76
C LEU A 74 5.69 11.77 -14.92
N ARG A 75 5.56 10.47 -14.63
CA ARG A 75 5.57 9.45 -15.69
C ARG A 75 4.49 9.66 -16.74
N ALA A 76 3.29 10.12 -16.35
CA ALA A 76 2.21 10.41 -17.28
C ALA A 76 2.52 11.62 -18.17
N VAL A 77 3.08 12.71 -17.62
CA VAL A 77 3.45 13.89 -18.39
C VAL A 77 4.70 13.63 -19.25
N GLU A 78 5.68 12.90 -18.71
CA GLU A 78 6.88 12.48 -19.44
C GLU A 78 6.51 11.57 -20.62
N ASP A 79 5.54 10.67 -20.44
CA ASP A 79 4.99 9.84 -21.51
C ASP A 79 4.30 10.69 -22.59
N ALA A 80 3.43 11.64 -22.17
CA ALA A 80 2.73 12.53 -23.09
C ALA A 80 3.66 13.36 -23.98
N PHE A 81 4.84 13.72 -23.47
CA PHE A 81 5.84 14.53 -24.17
C PHE A 81 7.00 13.74 -24.78
N GLY A 82 7.07 12.43 -24.53
CA GLY A 82 8.17 11.58 -24.98
C GLY A 82 9.50 11.92 -24.32
N ILE A 83 9.50 12.26 -23.02
CA ILE A 83 10.69 12.59 -22.25
C ILE A 83 11.31 11.32 -21.66
N THR A 84 12.61 11.12 -21.91
CA THR A 84 13.43 10.12 -21.22
C THR A 84 14.31 10.82 -20.19
N ILE A 85 14.19 10.43 -18.93
CA ILE A 85 14.97 11.04 -17.83
C ILE A 85 16.39 10.48 -17.78
N PRO A 86 17.40 11.23 -17.23
CA PRO A 86 18.75 10.72 -17.03
C PRO A 86 18.81 9.53 -16.06
N LYS A 87 19.87 8.71 -16.20
CA LYS A 87 20.08 7.51 -15.36
C LYS A 87 20.08 7.82 -13.85
N ASN A 88 20.80 8.86 -13.43
CA ASN A 88 20.83 9.22 -12.01
C ASN A 88 19.46 9.60 -11.48
N ALA A 89 18.67 10.37 -12.23
CA ALA A 89 17.29 10.70 -11.84
C ALA A 89 16.42 9.43 -11.72
N HIS A 90 16.56 8.51 -12.66
CA HIS A 90 15.86 7.23 -12.64
C HIS A 90 16.21 6.41 -11.40
N TYR A 91 17.51 6.26 -11.10
CA TYR A 91 17.94 5.52 -9.91
C TYR A 91 17.48 6.19 -8.62
N ILE A 92 17.56 7.52 -8.52
CA ILE A 92 17.08 8.28 -7.35
C ILE A 92 15.58 8.08 -7.16
N ARG A 93 14.76 8.18 -8.21
CA ARG A 93 13.32 7.92 -8.12
C ARG A 93 13.01 6.49 -7.66
N ASN A 94 13.77 5.49 -8.12
CA ASN A 94 13.61 4.12 -7.68
C ASN A 94 14.04 3.93 -6.20
N ILE A 95 15.09 4.61 -5.74
CA ILE A 95 15.50 4.60 -4.32
C ILE A 95 14.40 5.23 -3.45
N ILE A 96 13.86 6.40 -3.83
CA ILE A 96 12.75 7.06 -3.13
C ILE A 96 11.52 6.15 -3.09
N ALA A 97 11.18 5.52 -4.20
CA ALA A 97 10.03 4.62 -4.30
C ALA A 97 10.19 3.37 -3.41
N ALA A 98 11.38 2.77 -3.39
CA ALA A 98 11.68 1.61 -2.54
C ALA A 98 11.67 1.99 -1.05
N SER A 99 12.36 3.08 -0.69
CA SER A 99 12.37 3.61 0.68
C SER A 99 10.96 3.97 1.18
N LEU A 100 10.09 4.47 0.32
CA LEU A 100 8.68 4.67 0.65
C LEU A 100 7.98 3.36 0.99
N GLY A 101 8.19 2.31 0.18
CA GLY A 101 7.58 1.01 0.43
C GLY A 101 8.04 0.40 1.76
N GLU A 102 9.33 0.48 2.07
CA GLU A 102 9.89 0.08 3.35
C GLU A 102 9.20 0.79 4.52
N HIS A 103 9.14 2.12 4.46
CA HIS A 103 8.54 2.97 5.49
C HIS A 103 7.05 2.69 5.66
N ASP A 104 6.27 2.72 4.57
CA ASP A 104 4.82 2.53 4.62
C ASP A 104 4.46 1.14 5.17
N HIS A 105 5.19 0.10 4.80
CA HIS A 105 4.91 -1.25 5.24
C HIS A 105 5.21 -1.47 6.72
N ILE A 106 6.32 -0.92 7.24
CA ILE A 106 6.66 -1.04 8.66
C ILE A 106 5.71 -0.22 9.54
N VAL A 107 5.36 1.00 9.10
CA VAL A 107 4.37 1.87 9.78
C VAL A 107 3.00 1.21 9.77
N HIS A 108 2.58 0.63 8.63
CA HIS A 108 1.30 -0.06 8.57
C HIS A 108 1.24 -1.21 9.57
N PHE A 109 2.22 -2.11 9.57
CA PHE A 109 2.16 -3.24 10.49
C PHE A 109 2.17 -2.77 11.94
N TYR A 110 3.23 -2.11 12.37
CA TYR A 110 3.38 -1.79 13.80
C TYR A 110 2.32 -0.81 14.31
N HIS A 111 2.06 0.29 13.59
CA HIS A 111 1.25 1.39 14.14
C HIS A 111 -0.22 1.35 13.74
N LEU A 112 -0.58 0.66 12.65
CA LEU A 112 -1.94 0.59 12.16
C LEU A 112 -2.59 -0.78 12.37
N HIS A 113 -1.83 -1.88 12.25
CA HIS A 113 -2.39 -3.23 12.18
C HIS A 113 -1.98 -4.18 13.33
N ALA A 114 -0.79 -4.01 13.95
CA ALA A 114 -0.29 -4.91 14.98
C ALA A 114 -1.24 -5.06 16.17
N LEU A 115 -1.89 -3.97 16.61
CA LEU A 115 -2.84 -3.99 17.72
C LEU A 115 -4.16 -4.73 17.40
N ASP A 116 -4.34 -5.23 16.19
CA ASP A 116 -5.41 -6.17 15.87
C ASP A 116 -5.02 -7.62 16.19
N TRP A 117 -3.72 -7.90 16.27
CA TRP A 117 -3.14 -9.22 16.49
C TRP A 117 -2.62 -9.39 17.91
N VAL A 118 -2.05 -8.34 18.51
CA VAL A 118 -1.40 -8.36 19.83
C VAL A 118 -2.06 -7.37 20.78
N SER A 119 -2.09 -7.74 22.08
CA SER A 119 -2.76 -6.98 23.13
C SER A 119 -1.77 -6.54 24.23
N PRO A 120 -1.74 -5.24 24.58
CA PRO A 120 -0.97 -4.77 25.73
C PRO A 120 -1.48 -5.36 27.06
N ILE A 121 -2.76 -5.76 27.13
CA ILE A 121 -3.35 -6.39 28.32
C ILE A 121 -2.82 -7.81 28.47
N GLU A 122 -2.79 -8.60 27.39
CA GLU A 122 -2.23 -9.95 27.41
C GLU A 122 -0.70 -9.92 27.67
N ALA A 123 0.00 -8.90 27.16
CA ALA A 123 1.43 -8.70 27.43
C ALA A 123 1.79 -8.62 28.94
N LEU A 124 0.85 -8.16 29.78
CA LEU A 124 1.04 -8.10 31.23
C LEU A 124 1.12 -9.48 31.90
N LYS A 125 0.71 -10.54 31.21
CA LYS A 125 0.81 -11.92 31.72
C LYS A 125 2.15 -12.57 31.37
N ALA A 126 2.94 -11.99 30.48
CA ALA A 126 4.20 -12.54 29.96
C ALA A 126 5.29 -12.66 31.05
N ASP A 127 6.10 -13.70 30.96
CA ASP A 127 7.37 -13.81 31.69
C ASP A 127 8.49 -13.08 30.91
N PRO A 128 9.21 -12.13 31.51
CA PRO A 128 10.26 -11.38 30.84
C PRO A 128 11.44 -12.23 30.36
N ALA A 129 11.81 -13.29 31.08
CA ALA A 129 12.93 -14.15 30.70
C ALA A 129 12.52 -15.06 29.54
N ALA A 130 11.31 -15.61 29.59
CA ALA A 130 10.74 -16.39 28.49
C ALA A 130 10.55 -15.53 27.23
N THR A 131 10.15 -14.25 27.38
CA THR A 131 10.03 -13.32 26.25
C THR A 131 11.39 -13.06 25.58
N ALA A 132 12.44 -12.85 26.35
CA ALA A 132 13.78 -12.67 25.81
C ALA A 132 14.29 -13.92 25.07
N ALA A 133 14.02 -15.12 25.59
CA ALA A 133 14.35 -16.37 24.92
C ALA A 133 13.51 -16.59 23.64
N LEU A 134 12.23 -16.21 23.67
CA LEU A 134 11.32 -16.30 22.51
C LEU A 134 11.81 -15.44 21.35
N GLN A 135 12.27 -14.22 21.58
CA GLN A 135 12.77 -13.35 20.50
C GLN A 135 13.91 -14.01 19.73
N ASN A 136 14.86 -14.64 20.42
CA ASN A 136 15.93 -15.38 19.76
C ASN A 136 15.39 -16.56 18.94
N THR A 137 14.41 -17.31 19.49
CA THR A 137 13.76 -18.41 18.77
C THR A 137 13.01 -17.93 17.53
N VAL A 138 12.36 -16.76 17.61
CA VAL A 138 11.66 -16.14 16.46
C VAL A 138 12.65 -15.77 15.37
N LEU A 139 13.79 -15.17 15.72
CA LEU A 139 14.86 -14.87 14.77
C LEU A 139 15.41 -16.13 14.10
N ASP A 140 15.76 -17.16 14.90
CA ASP A 140 16.29 -18.41 14.37
C ASP A 140 15.33 -19.14 13.43
N THR A 141 14.02 -18.97 13.64
CA THR A 141 12.98 -19.70 12.90
C THR A 141 12.45 -18.96 11.68
N TYR A 142 12.29 -17.64 11.78
CA TYR A 142 11.53 -16.84 10.82
C TYR A 142 12.37 -15.79 10.08
N ARG A 143 13.63 -15.61 10.43
CA ARG A 143 14.54 -14.78 9.64
C ARG A 143 14.78 -15.42 8.27
N LEU A 144 14.45 -14.69 7.22
CA LEU A 144 14.68 -15.11 5.85
C LEU A 144 15.90 -14.34 5.30
N PRO A 145 17.11 -14.95 5.26
CA PRO A 145 18.35 -14.23 4.96
C PRO A 145 18.56 -14.04 3.44
N PHE A 146 17.49 -13.66 2.73
CA PHE A 146 17.58 -13.33 1.31
C PHE A 146 18.24 -11.96 1.14
N ARG A 147 19.16 -11.87 0.18
CA ARG A 147 19.89 -10.65 -0.13
C ARG A 147 19.95 -10.44 -1.65
N GLY A 148 19.93 -9.16 -2.05
CA GLY A 148 20.14 -8.76 -3.43
C GLY A 148 21.59 -8.92 -3.88
N PRO A 149 21.95 -8.43 -5.09
CA PRO A 149 23.29 -8.58 -5.68
C PRO A 149 24.42 -7.98 -4.84
N ALA A 150 24.14 -7.01 -3.98
CA ALA A 150 25.13 -6.44 -3.05
C ALA A 150 25.60 -7.45 -1.99
N GLY A 151 24.88 -8.55 -1.82
CA GLY A 151 25.22 -9.59 -0.85
C GLY A 151 24.99 -9.16 0.60
N LEU A 152 25.55 -9.95 1.51
CA LEU A 152 25.60 -9.59 2.93
C LEU A 152 26.76 -8.62 3.13
N ASP A 153 26.48 -7.40 3.59
CA ASP A 153 27.52 -6.60 4.23
C ASP A 153 27.99 -7.33 5.49
N THR A 154 29.29 -7.53 5.58
CA THR A 154 29.90 -8.21 6.74
C THR A 154 29.95 -7.31 7.98
N GLU A 155 29.74 -6.02 7.81
CA GLU A 155 29.58 -5.07 8.92
C GLU A 155 28.11 -4.96 9.28
N ALA A 156 27.74 -5.45 10.45
CA ALA A 156 26.42 -5.19 11.03
C ALA A 156 26.30 -3.68 11.26
N TYR A 157 25.38 -3.02 10.52
CA TYR A 157 25.05 -1.65 10.83
C TYR A 157 24.27 -1.62 12.15
N PRO A 158 24.76 -0.89 13.16
CA PRO A 158 24.07 -0.82 14.43
C PRO A 158 22.72 -0.12 14.22
N HIS A 159 21.65 -0.87 14.33
CA HIS A 159 20.29 -0.34 14.25
C HIS A 159 19.77 0.18 15.58
N ASP A 160 20.62 0.35 16.61
CA ASP A 160 20.29 0.85 17.96
C ASP A 160 19.01 0.23 18.58
N MET A 161 18.57 -0.90 18.08
CA MET A 161 17.43 -1.62 18.68
C MET A 161 17.87 -2.24 20.01
N PRO A 162 17.03 -2.20 21.05
CA PRO A 162 17.38 -2.73 22.34
C PRO A 162 17.72 -4.21 22.28
N VAL A 163 18.77 -4.62 23.00
CA VAL A 163 19.09 -6.03 23.16
C VAL A 163 18.01 -6.72 23.98
N ALA A 164 17.47 -7.81 23.46
CA ALA A 164 16.47 -8.64 24.14
C ALA A 164 17.03 -9.29 25.40
N THR A 165 16.87 -8.62 26.56
CA THR A 165 17.29 -9.15 27.87
C THR A 165 16.08 -9.28 28.81
N PRO A 166 16.11 -10.20 29.79
CA PRO A 166 15.08 -10.28 30.81
C PRO A 166 14.83 -8.95 31.54
N SER A 167 15.88 -8.18 31.81
CA SER A 167 15.78 -6.88 32.49
C SER A 167 15.10 -5.82 31.60
N TYR A 168 15.36 -5.80 30.29
CA TYR A 168 14.69 -4.94 29.33
C TYR A 168 13.18 -5.23 29.32
N TYR A 169 12.79 -6.50 29.16
CA TYR A 169 11.38 -6.88 29.14
C TYR A 169 10.67 -6.68 30.47
N ALA A 170 11.36 -6.84 31.60
CA ALA A 170 10.80 -6.52 32.92
C ALA A 170 10.51 -5.02 33.07
N ALA A 171 11.42 -4.14 32.61
CA ALA A 171 11.22 -2.70 32.61
C ALA A 171 10.08 -2.27 31.67
N LEU A 172 10.01 -2.85 30.48
CA LEU A 172 8.94 -2.61 29.51
C LEU A 172 7.58 -3.03 30.07
N LYS A 173 7.47 -4.25 30.63
CA LYS A 173 6.24 -4.76 31.25
C LYS A 173 5.77 -3.81 32.37
N ALA A 174 6.67 -3.34 33.23
CA ALA A 174 6.34 -2.38 34.28
C ALA A 174 5.85 -1.01 33.70
N LYS A 175 6.40 -0.56 32.56
CA LYS A 175 5.92 0.63 31.84
C LYS A 175 4.51 0.44 31.31
N ILE A 176 4.24 -0.69 30.66
CA ILE A 176 2.90 -1.01 30.14
C ILE A 176 1.89 -1.10 31.29
N GLN A 177 2.26 -1.74 32.40
CA GLN A 177 1.39 -1.86 33.58
C GLN A 177 0.98 -0.48 34.12
N LYS A 178 1.91 0.48 34.23
CA LYS A 178 1.60 1.86 34.65
C LYS A 178 0.62 2.56 33.70
N ILE A 179 0.77 2.34 32.40
CA ILE A 179 -0.16 2.89 31.39
C ILE A 179 -1.56 2.32 31.58
N VAL A 180 -1.68 1.00 31.75
CA VAL A 180 -2.96 0.32 31.96
C VAL A 180 -3.62 0.74 33.28
N GLU A 181 -2.87 0.77 34.38
CA GLU A 181 -3.36 1.17 35.71
C GLU A 181 -3.80 2.64 35.77
N SER A 182 -3.22 3.49 34.95
CA SER A 182 -3.61 4.91 34.88
C SER A 182 -4.99 5.13 34.27
N GLY A 183 -5.56 4.13 33.57
CA GLY A 183 -6.76 4.26 32.76
C GLY A 183 -6.58 5.11 31.49
N GLN A 184 -5.41 5.71 31.29
CA GLN A 184 -5.08 6.55 30.12
C GLN A 184 -4.26 5.72 29.12
N LEU A 185 -4.94 4.82 28.39
CA LEU A 185 -4.27 3.88 27.48
C LEU A 185 -3.58 4.58 26.28
N GLY A 186 -3.89 5.85 25.99
CA GLY A 186 -3.28 6.62 24.92
C GLY A 186 -3.37 5.90 23.56
N ILE A 187 -2.23 5.59 22.96
CA ILE A 187 -2.15 4.86 21.68
C ILE A 187 -2.77 3.46 21.71
N PHE A 188 -2.99 2.89 22.88
CA PHE A 188 -3.62 1.58 23.07
C PHE A 188 -5.14 1.67 23.35
N SER A 189 -5.76 2.84 23.34
CA SER A 189 -7.15 3.03 23.80
C SER A 189 -8.23 2.45 22.89
N ALA A 190 -7.98 2.32 21.59
CA ALA A 190 -9.02 2.07 20.60
C ALA A 190 -9.07 0.61 20.15
N GLN A 191 -9.32 -0.35 21.06
CA GLN A 191 -9.45 -1.76 20.70
C GLN A 191 -10.26 -2.56 21.75
N TRP A 192 -10.83 -3.69 21.31
CA TRP A 192 -11.58 -4.64 22.15
C TRP A 192 -10.63 -5.66 22.78
N TRP A 193 -9.92 -5.27 23.84
CA TRP A 193 -8.86 -6.08 24.46
C TRP A 193 -9.33 -7.40 25.10
N ASP A 194 -10.63 -7.55 25.33
CA ASP A 194 -11.27 -8.77 25.82
C ASP A 194 -11.69 -9.74 24.69
N HIS A 195 -11.39 -9.41 23.43
CA HIS A 195 -11.73 -10.28 22.31
C HIS A 195 -10.91 -11.58 22.35
N PRO A 196 -11.55 -12.77 22.14
CA PRO A 196 -10.88 -14.07 22.28
C PRO A 196 -9.74 -14.31 21.29
N ASP A 197 -9.67 -13.58 20.18
CA ASP A 197 -8.58 -13.69 19.22
C ASP A 197 -7.22 -13.40 19.85
N PHE A 198 -7.14 -12.53 20.85
CA PHE A 198 -5.87 -12.24 21.52
C PHE A 198 -5.34 -13.43 22.33
N GLN A 199 -6.19 -14.39 22.68
CA GLN A 199 -5.77 -15.61 23.39
C GLN A 199 -5.20 -16.68 22.43
N MET A 200 -5.19 -16.43 21.11
CA MET A 200 -4.55 -17.30 20.13
C MET A 200 -3.02 -17.24 20.19
N LEU A 201 -2.47 -16.24 20.84
CA LEU A 201 -1.02 -16.05 21.01
C LEU A 201 -0.61 -16.22 22.48
N PRO A 202 0.59 -16.76 22.78
CA PRO A 202 1.11 -16.76 24.13
C PRO A 202 1.46 -15.32 24.57
N PRO A 203 1.39 -15.03 25.89
CA PRO A 203 1.66 -13.70 26.44
C PRO A 203 3.02 -13.10 26.05
N GLU A 204 4.03 -13.93 25.87
CA GLU A 204 5.39 -13.55 25.50
C GLU A 204 5.44 -12.93 24.09
N VAL A 205 4.63 -13.44 23.14
CA VAL A 205 4.51 -12.86 21.78
C VAL A 205 3.90 -11.46 21.85
N HIS A 206 2.91 -11.24 22.70
CA HIS A 206 2.33 -9.92 22.90
C HIS A 206 3.37 -8.93 23.45
N LEU A 207 4.14 -9.32 24.45
CA LEU A 207 5.16 -8.43 25.06
C LEU A 207 6.29 -8.13 24.07
N MET A 208 6.75 -9.13 23.30
CA MET A 208 7.76 -8.95 22.26
C MET A 208 7.28 -7.98 21.18
N ALA A 209 6.10 -8.22 20.61
CA ALA A 209 5.59 -7.38 19.54
C ALA A 209 5.24 -5.95 19.99
N ILE A 210 4.77 -5.74 21.22
CA ILE A 210 4.58 -4.40 21.80
C ILE A 210 5.93 -3.70 22.02
N SER A 211 6.99 -4.43 22.36
CA SER A 211 8.33 -3.87 22.41
C SER A 211 8.72 -3.27 21.06
N HIS A 212 8.64 -4.07 20.01
CA HIS A 212 8.99 -3.63 18.66
C HIS A 212 8.07 -2.52 18.12
N TYR A 213 6.77 -2.56 18.47
CA TYR A 213 5.84 -1.45 18.19
C TYR A 213 6.35 -0.12 18.76
N LEU A 214 6.78 -0.10 20.00
CA LEU A 214 7.25 1.13 20.67
C LEU A 214 8.59 1.61 20.08
N GLU A 215 9.52 0.70 19.79
CA GLU A 215 10.80 1.04 19.18
C GLU A 215 10.62 1.60 17.76
N MET A 216 9.74 1.01 16.96
CA MET A 216 9.48 1.45 15.59
C MET A 216 8.81 2.83 15.50
N LEU A 217 8.17 3.34 16.58
CA LEU A 217 7.70 4.73 16.63
C LEU A 217 8.85 5.73 16.44
N ASP A 218 10.04 5.43 16.94
CA ASP A 218 11.22 6.28 16.75
C ASP A 218 12.00 5.93 15.48
N LYS A 219 12.21 4.64 15.23
CA LYS A 219 13.11 4.16 14.16
C LYS A 219 12.60 4.38 12.73
N GLN A 220 11.28 4.46 12.52
CA GLN A 220 10.70 4.69 11.20
C GLN A 220 11.25 5.93 10.49
N LYS A 221 11.66 6.97 11.22
CA LYS A 221 12.21 8.21 10.64
C LYS A 221 13.51 7.98 9.87
N ASP A 222 14.25 6.94 10.22
CA ASP A 222 15.53 6.63 9.58
C ASP A 222 15.33 6.08 8.17
N LEU A 223 14.16 5.45 7.90
CA LEU A 223 13.82 4.87 6.60
C LEU A 223 13.53 5.94 5.52
N VAL A 224 13.19 7.17 5.90
CA VAL A 224 12.83 8.25 4.96
C VAL A 224 13.98 9.23 4.69
N ILE A 225 15.18 8.94 5.17
CA ILE A 225 16.38 9.75 4.89
C ILE A 225 16.64 9.92 3.38
N PRO A 226 16.47 8.91 2.52
CA PRO A 226 16.61 9.09 1.07
C PRO A 226 15.67 10.17 0.53
N HIS A 227 14.42 10.26 1.03
CA HIS A 227 13.47 11.31 0.64
C HIS A 227 13.99 12.71 0.99
N VAL A 228 14.59 12.85 2.18
CA VAL A 228 15.12 14.13 2.67
C VAL A 228 16.36 14.56 1.88
N VAL A 229 17.28 13.61 1.62
CA VAL A 229 18.54 13.92 0.92
C VAL A 229 18.28 14.22 -0.56
N PHE A 230 17.47 13.41 -1.24
CA PHE A 230 17.23 13.56 -2.68
C PHE A 230 16.10 14.52 -3.01
N GLY A 231 15.05 14.58 -2.18
CA GLY A 231 13.87 15.41 -2.41
C GLY A 231 13.72 16.61 -1.47
N GLY A 232 14.70 16.83 -0.56
CA GLY A 232 14.77 17.97 0.34
C GLY A 232 13.85 17.89 1.58
N LYS A 233 12.91 16.97 1.64
CA LYS A 233 11.96 16.80 2.77
C LYS A 233 11.20 15.48 2.73
N ASN A 234 10.57 15.15 3.85
CA ASN A 234 9.49 14.17 3.97
C ASN A 234 8.43 14.73 4.94
N PRO A 235 7.12 14.68 4.66
CA PRO A 235 6.49 14.19 3.43
C PRO A 235 6.62 15.15 2.24
N HIS A 236 6.18 14.67 1.07
CA HIS A 236 6.16 15.39 -0.18
C HIS A 236 7.54 15.85 -0.69
N PRO A 237 8.47 14.90 -0.92
CA PRO A 237 9.76 15.22 -1.53
C PRO A 237 9.56 15.93 -2.86
N HIS A 238 10.49 16.81 -3.21
CA HIS A 238 10.43 17.54 -4.47
C HIS A 238 10.90 16.67 -5.64
N ASP A 239 10.22 16.83 -6.74
CA ASP A 239 10.51 16.27 -8.05
C ASP A 239 10.58 17.38 -9.10
N VAL A 240 10.91 17.04 -10.32
CA VAL A 240 10.85 17.94 -11.47
C VAL A 240 10.55 17.15 -12.73
N LEU A 241 9.77 17.73 -13.65
CA LEU A 241 9.55 17.13 -14.96
C LEU A 241 10.89 16.94 -15.70
N GLY A 242 11.12 15.75 -16.20
CA GLY A 242 12.35 15.37 -16.87
C GLY A 242 13.49 14.93 -15.94
N GLY A 243 13.26 14.77 -14.63
CA GLY A 243 14.31 14.26 -13.74
C GLY A 243 14.13 14.55 -12.26
N MET A 244 15.21 14.97 -11.59
CA MET A 244 15.25 15.29 -10.17
C MET A 244 15.85 16.69 -9.94
N PRO A 245 15.38 17.45 -8.91
CA PRO A 245 15.85 18.81 -8.66
C PRO A 245 17.16 18.88 -7.86
N CYS A 246 17.80 17.75 -7.58
CA CYS A 246 19.00 17.66 -6.73
C CYS A 246 20.28 17.56 -7.59
N SER A 247 21.13 18.60 -7.59
CA SER A 247 22.43 18.56 -8.28
C SER A 247 23.43 17.63 -7.56
N ILE A 248 24.29 17.00 -8.36
CA ILE A 248 25.37 16.11 -7.89
C ILE A 248 26.71 16.79 -8.09
N SER A 249 27.51 16.89 -7.03
CA SER A 249 28.93 17.29 -7.11
C SER A 249 29.72 16.64 -5.98
N MET A 250 30.81 15.98 -6.34
CA MET A 250 31.75 15.41 -5.36
C MET A 250 32.78 16.42 -4.87
N GLU A 251 32.94 17.54 -5.57
CA GLU A 251 33.89 18.62 -5.25
C GLU A 251 33.26 19.73 -4.41
N ASP A 252 31.95 20.00 -4.60
CA ASP A 252 31.21 21.02 -3.85
C ASP A 252 30.53 20.41 -2.63
N GLY A 253 31.05 20.69 -1.44
CA GLY A 253 30.44 20.23 -0.16
C GLY A 253 29.05 20.80 0.11
N ASN A 254 28.61 21.83 -0.62
CA ASN A 254 27.26 22.40 -0.50
C ASN A 254 26.25 21.77 -1.48
N ALA A 255 26.71 20.99 -2.45
CA ALA A 255 25.81 20.33 -3.39
C ALA A 255 24.78 19.46 -2.64
N PRO A 256 23.51 19.40 -3.10
CA PRO A 256 22.48 18.53 -2.52
C PRO A 256 22.93 17.06 -2.45
N ILE A 257 23.66 16.58 -3.45
CA ILE A 257 24.27 15.25 -3.45
C ILE A 257 25.79 15.39 -3.50
N ASN A 258 26.43 14.96 -2.42
CA ASN A 258 27.88 14.87 -2.29
C ASN A 258 28.26 13.58 -1.54
N ALA A 259 29.55 13.28 -1.40
CA ALA A 259 30.04 12.05 -0.78
C ALA A 259 29.52 11.84 0.65
N ALA A 260 29.45 12.90 1.47
CA ALA A 260 28.98 12.80 2.86
C ALA A 260 27.47 12.46 2.93
N ARG A 261 26.67 13.07 2.06
CA ARG A 261 25.22 12.78 2.00
C ARG A 261 24.91 11.41 1.41
N LEU A 262 25.67 10.96 0.42
CA LEU A 262 25.58 9.57 -0.07
C LEU A 262 25.91 8.56 1.04
N ALA A 263 26.92 8.82 1.87
CA ALA A 263 27.23 7.97 3.02
C ALA A 263 26.11 7.94 4.08
N ILE A 264 25.35 9.03 4.24
CA ILE A 264 24.17 9.06 5.12
C ILE A 264 23.05 8.20 4.53
N VAL A 265 22.79 8.29 3.24
CA VAL A 265 21.79 7.46 2.54
C VAL A 265 22.16 5.98 2.60
N ASP A 266 23.43 5.63 2.36
CA ASP A 266 23.90 4.23 2.43
C ASP A 266 23.67 3.63 3.82
N ARG A 267 23.99 4.36 4.88
CA ARG A 267 23.71 3.92 6.27
C ARG A 267 22.22 3.71 6.52
N SER A 268 21.37 4.64 6.04
CA SER A 268 19.91 4.54 6.17
C SER A 268 19.37 3.28 5.47
N ILE A 269 19.81 3.03 4.24
CA ILE A 269 19.40 1.85 3.46
C ILE A 269 19.83 0.55 4.16
N ASN A 270 21.08 0.48 4.65
CA ASN A 270 21.54 -0.72 5.34
C ASN A 270 20.83 -0.93 6.69
N ALA A 271 20.57 0.13 7.47
CA ALA A 271 19.75 0.05 8.67
C ALA A 271 18.32 -0.45 8.37
N ALA A 272 17.71 -0.01 7.26
CA ALA A 272 16.41 -0.51 6.81
C ALA A 272 16.45 -2.00 6.50
N ARG A 273 17.47 -2.48 5.76
CA ARG A 273 17.68 -3.91 5.46
C ARG A 273 17.73 -4.76 6.72
N ASP A 274 18.45 -4.31 7.75
CA ASP A 274 18.55 -5.03 9.02
C ASP A 274 17.23 -4.99 9.80
N MET A 275 16.54 -3.84 9.86
CA MET A 275 15.22 -3.76 10.51
C MET A 275 14.19 -4.69 9.86
N MET A 276 14.18 -4.80 8.53
CA MET A 276 13.28 -5.73 7.83
C MET A 276 13.58 -7.18 8.15
N ASN A 277 14.87 -7.55 8.21
CA ASN A 277 15.30 -8.93 8.43
C ASN A 277 15.23 -9.39 9.89
N ASP A 278 15.49 -8.50 10.84
CA ASP A 278 15.68 -8.86 12.24
C ASP A 278 14.45 -8.58 13.12
N TYR A 279 13.51 -7.76 12.64
CA TYR A 279 12.32 -7.39 13.42
C TYR A 279 11.02 -7.56 12.63
N TYR A 280 10.84 -6.79 11.56
CA TYR A 280 9.54 -6.70 10.92
C TYR A 280 9.07 -8.02 10.31
N LEU A 281 9.87 -8.64 9.46
CA LEU A 281 9.51 -9.89 8.81
C LEU A 281 9.39 -11.06 9.81
N PRO A 282 10.33 -11.28 10.74
CA PRO A 282 10.21 -12.31 11.77
C PRO A 282 8.96 -12.17 12.64
N ASP A 283 8.61 -10.96 13.07
CA ASP A 283 7.40 -10.70 13.87
C ASP A 283 6.14 -11.09 13.10
N VAL A 284 6.02 -10.61 11.86
CA VAL A 284 4.84 -10.91 11.03
C VAL A 284 4.70 -12.40 10.76
N LEU A 285 5.80 -13.08 10.43
CA LEU A 285 5.77 -14.51 10.15
C LEU A 285 5.49 -15.34 11.39
N ALA A 286 6.07 -14.99 12.54
CA ALA A 286 5.82 -15.69 13.80
C ALA A 286 4.35 -15.56 14.24
N ILE A 287 3.81 -14.34 14.25
CA ILE A 287 2.41 -14.07 14.58
C ILE A 287 1.49 -14.78 13.57
N GLY A 288 1.74 -14.58 12.27
CA GLY A 288 0.95 -15.15 11.19
C GLY A 288 0.92 -16.69 11.22
N ALA A 289 2.06 -17.34 11.45
CA ALA A 289 2.16 -18.78 11.54
C ALA A 289 1.33 -19.35 12.72
N MET A 290 1.29 -18.66 13.85
CA MET A 290 0.48 -19.09 15.02
C MET A 290 -1.01 -19.00 14.70
N TYR A 291 -1.46 -17.95 14.01
CA TYR A 291 -2.84 -17.80 13.56
C TYR A 291 -3.22 -18.84 12.50
N VAL A 292 -2.38 -19.06 11.49
CA VAL A 292 -2.63 -20.06 10.42
C VAL A 292 -2.73 -21.48 11.00
N LYS A 293 -1.85 -21.85 11.93
CA LYS A 293 -1.91 -23.16 12.63
C LYS A 293 -3.21 -23.37 13.39
N GLN A 294 -3.91 -22.32 13.77
CA GLN A 294 -5.22 -22.35 14.41
C GLN A 294 -6.40 -22.18 13.42
N GLY A 295 -6.12 -22.26 12.13
CA GLY A 295 -7.14 -22.23 11.07
C GLY A 295 -7.55 -20.83 10.62
N TYR A 296 -6.80 -19.77 10.98
CA TYR A 296 -7.09 -18.39 10.54
C TYR A 296 -6.60 -18.17 9.10
N THR A 297 -7.37 -18.65 8.12
CA THR A 297 -7.04 -18.54 6.67
C THR A 297 -8.16 -17.90 5.86
N HIS A 298 -9.08 -17.20 6.52
CA HIS A 298 -10.21 -16.50 5.90
C HIS A 298 -9.86 -15.07 5.47
N GLY A 299 -10.84 -14.37 4.89
CA GLY A 299 -10.70 -13.00 4.42
C GLY A 299 -9.94 -12.87 3.10
N GLY A 300 -9.80 -13.95 2.33
CA GLY A 300 -9.14 -13.94 1.02
C GLY A 300 -9.93 -13.18 -0.05
N GLY A 301 -11.24 -13.34 -0.01
CA GLY A 301 -12.16 -12.60 -0.89
C GLY A 301 -11.76 -12.65 -2.36
N LEU A 302 -11.57 -11.47 -2.94
CA LEU A 302 -11.28 -11.34 -4.38
C LEU A 302 -9.88 -11.85 -4.77
N ALA A 303 -8.89 -11.90 -3.85
CA ALA A 303 -7.58 -12.48 -4.12
C ALA A 303 -7.63 -13.98 -4.48
N LYS A 304 -8.64 -14.70 -3.98
CA LYS A 304 -8.88 -16.11 -4.38
C LYS A 304 -9.28 -16.21 -5.85
N LYS A 305 -9.93 -15.17 -6.38
CA LYS A 305 -10.55 -15.14 -7.70
C LYS A 305 -9.69 -14.38 -8.71
N ARG A 306 -9.16 -13.19 -8.36
CA ARG A 306 -8.44 -12.34 -9.33
C ARG A 306 -7.54 -11.31 -8.68
N CYS A 307 -6.27 -11.30 -9.09
CA CYS A 307 -5.25 -10.33 -8.69
C CYS A 307 -4.67 -9.64 -9.93
N LEU A 308 -4.40 -8.33 -9.82
CA LEU A 308 -3.78 -7.49 -10.86
C LEU A 308 -2.55 -6.79 -10.31
N ALA A 309 -1.48 -6.73 -11.08
CA ALA A 309 -0.32 -5.88 -10.85
C ALA A 309 0.24 -5.32 -12.17
N PHE A 310 0.97 -4.19 -12.10
CA PHE A 310 1.51 -3.51 -13.28
C PHE A 310 3.02 -3.75 -13.48
N GLY A 311 3.72 -4.37 -12.52
CA GLY A 311 5.16 -4.57 -12.55
C GLY A 311 5.95 -3.49 -11.82
N MET A 312 7.12 -3.87 -11.27
CA MET A 312 7.87 -3.03 -10.34
C MET A 312 9.26 -2.68 -10.88
N PHE A 313 9.67 -1.46 -10.58
CA PHE A 313 11.04 -0.96 -10.74
C PHE A 313 11.66 -1.21 -12.13
N PRO A 314 11.36 -0.39 -13.13
CA PRO A 314 12.12 -0.42 -14.38
C PRO A 314 13.63 -0.28 -14.09
N GLU A 315 14.48 -1.11 -14.71
CA GLU A 315 15.93 -1.11 -14.46
C GLU A 315 16.64 0.06 -15.11
N GLU A 316 16.18 0.47 -16.29
CA GLU A 316 16.78 1.54 -17.08
C GLU A 316 15.72 2.61 -17.39
N PRO A 317 16.14 3.85 -17.67
CA PRO A 317 15.25 4.91 -18.13
C PRO A 317 14.42 4.49 -19.35
N PHE A 318 13.19 4.95 -19.42
CA PHE A 318 12.25 4.66 -20.51
C PHE A 318 11.55 5.94 -20.97
N SER A 319 11.13 5.96 -22.22
CA SER A 319 10.50 7.14 -22.85
C SER A 319 9.00 7.25 -22.58
N GLY A 320 8.42 6.25 -21.92
CA GLY A 320 7.03 6.27 -21.47
C GLY A 320 6.33 4.92 -21.62
N ALA A 321 5.18 4.80 -20.94
CA ALA A 321 4.41 3.57 -20.91
C ALA A 321 3.77 3.25 -22.26
N THR A 322 3.35 4.27 -23.02
CA THR A 322 2.70 4.11 -24.33
C THR A 322 3.66 3.59 -25.40
N ASN A 323 4.97 3.76 -25.21
CA ASN A 323 5.98 3.15 -26.08
C ASN A 323 6.32 1.71 -25.70
N GLY A 324 5.73 1.18 -24.65
CA GLY A 324 5.94 -0.18 -24.17
C GLY A 324 7.26 -0.42 -23.46
N ASP A 325 8.13 0.57 -23.33
CA ASP A 325 9.44 0.44 -22.71
C ASP A 325 9.35 0.20 -21.21
N PHE A 326 8.32 0.74 -20.55
CA PHE A 326 8.03 0.47 -19.14
C PHE A 326 7.95 -1.03 -18.86
N PHE A 327 7.13 -1.76 -19.60
CA PHE A 327 6.90 -3.19 -19.36
C PHE A 327 8.07 -4.08 -19.80
N LYS A 328 8.95 -3.60 -20.68
CA LYS A 328 10.10 -4.38 -21.19
C LYS A 328 11.26 -4.43 -20.19
N ASN A 329 11.42 -3.42 -19.35
CA ASN A 329 12.60 -3.23 -18.52
C ASN A 329 12.33 -3.44 -17.02
N LEU A 330 11.26 -4.12 -16.65
CA LEU A 330 10.91 -4.34 -15.25
C LEU A 330 11.91 -5.27 -14.56
N LEU A 331 12.43 -4.84 -13.40
CA LEU A 331 13.21 -5.68 -12.50
C LEU A 331 12.33 -6.81 -11.91
N VAL A 332 11.04 -6.52 -11.68
CA VAL A 332 10.04 -7.49 -11.21
C VAL A 332 8.88 -7.50 -12.20
N ARG A 333 8.82 -8.53 -13.06
CA ARG A 333 7.82 -8.70 -14.12
C ARG A 333 6.50 -9.28 -13.60
N CYS A 334 5.98 -8.69 -12.54
CA CYS A 334 4.66 -9.03 -12.02
C CYS A 334 3.50 -8.34 -12.78
N ASN A 335 3.75 -7.72 -13.95
CA ASN A 335 2.71 -7.14 -14.79
C ASN A 335 1.78 -8.22 -15.33
N GLY A 336 0.55 -8.23 -14.86
CA GLY A 336 -0.43 -9.23 -15.29
C GLY A 336 -1.62 -9.37 -14.37
N VAL A 337 -2.54 -10.22 -14.81
CA VAL A 337 -3.72 -10.66 -14.05
C VAL A 337 -3.66 -12.18 -13.86
N VAL A 338 -3.82 -12.63 -12.62
CA VAL A 338 -3.97 -14.04 -12.27
C VAL A 338 -5.41 -14.28 -11.84
N GLU A 339 -6.07 -15.24 -12.50
CA GLU A 339 -7.41 -15.69 -12.14
C GLU A 339 -7.36 -17.11 -11.53
N ASP A 340 -8.27 -17.37 -10.59
CA ASP A 340 -8.51 -18.68 -9.98
C ASP A 340 -7.30 -19.26 -9.20
N PHE A 341 -6.49 -18.40 -8.56
CA PHE A 341 -5.31 -18.82 -7.79
C PHE A 341 -5.64 -19.84 -6.68
N ALA A 342 -6.79 -19.72 -6.04
CA ALA A 342 -7.22 -20.67 -5.00
C ALA A 342 -7.44 -22.09 -5.52
N GLY A 343 -7.58 -22.29 -6.82
CA GLY A 343 -7.65 -23.62 -7.46
C GLY A 343 -6.30 -24.30 -7.64
N GLY A 344 -5.21 -23.62 -7.30
CA GLY A 344 -3.83 -24.09 -7.39
C GLY A 344 -2.98 -23.28 -8.38
N VAL A 345 -1.72 -23.09 -8.02
CA VAL A 345 -0.76 -22.27 -8.79
C VAL A 345 -0.64 -22.71 -10.25
N MET A 346 -0.60 -24.03 -10.49
CA MET A 346 -0.44 -24.58 -11.86
C MET A 346 -1.72 -24.53 -12.70
N GLN A 347 -2.90 -24.38 -12.07
CA GLN A 347 -4.21 -24.28 -12.71
C GLN A 347 -4.68 -22.86 -12.91
N ALA A 348 -4.07 -21.91 -12.19
CA ALA A 348 -4.39 -20.50 -12.29
C ALA A 348 -4.16 -19.97 -13.71
N LYS A 349 -5.07 -19.10 -14.18
CA LYS A 349 -4.95 -18.48 -15.50
C LYS A 349 -4.15 -17.21 -15.39
N VAL A 350 -3.15 -17.04 -16.24
CA VAL A 350 -2.30 -15.86 -16.28
C VAL A 350 -2.56 -15.10 -17.58
N HIS A 351 -2.84 -13.80 -17.43
CA HIS A 351 -2.93 -12.84 -18.53
C HIS A 351 -1.84 -11.79 -18.31
N GLU A 352 -0.98 -11.58 -19.28
CA GLU A 352 0.02 -10.52 -19.20
C GLU A 352 -0.63 -9.16 -19.42
N PHE A 353 -0.33 -8.18 -18.55
CA PHE A 353 -0.75 -6.80 -18.74
C PHE A 353 0.25 -6.11 -19.67
N THR A 354 -0.25 -5.60 -20.80
CA THR A 354 0.57 -5.07 -21.88
C THR A 354 0.07 -3.72 -22.39
N MET A 355 0.76 -3.16 -23.39
CA MET A 355 0.33 -1.94 -24.08
C MET A 355 -1.04 -2.08 -24.78
N GLU A 356 -1.45 -3.30 -25.11
CA GLU A 356 -2.80 -3.54 -25.64
C GLU A 356 -3.86 -3.17 -24.57
N ASP A 357 -3.66 -3.58 -23.31
CA ASP A 357 -4.56 -3.21 -22.21
C ASP A 357 -4.58 -1.70 -21.94
N VAL A 358 -3.46 -1.00 -22.15
CA VAL A 358 -3.39 0.46 -21.99
C VAL A 358 -4.21 1.18 -23.06
N SER A 359 -4.21 0.70 -24.29
CA SER A 359 -4.89 1.32 -25.42
C SER A 359 -6.33 0.83 -25.64
N ASP A 360 -6.67 -0.34 -25.09
CA ASP A 360 -8.03 -0.89 -25.16
C ASP A 360 -8.99 -0.08 -24.27
N PRO A 361 -10.09 0.47 -24.82
CA PRO A 361 -11.11 1.16 -24.03
C PRO A 361 -11.66 0.36 -22.83
N ALA A 362 -11.62 -0.97 -22.90
CA ALA A 362 -12.02 -1.87 -21.82
C ALA A 362 -10.84 -2.37 -20.96
N GLY A 363 -9.61 -2.11 -21.35
CA GLY A 363 -8.41 -2.62 -20.68
C GLY A 363 -8.28 -2.16 -19.24
N ILE A 364 -8.44 -0.85 -18.99
CA ILE A 364 -8.75 -0.27 -17.69
C ILE A 364 -9.90 0.70 -17.88
N ALA A 365 -11.00 0.51 -17.17
CA ALA A 365 -12.13 1.41 -17.21
C ALA A 365 -12.84 1.49 -15.85
N GLU A 366 -13.47 2.62 -15.55
CA GLU A 366 -14.16 2.84 -14.29
C GLU A 366 -15.66 3.06 -14.51
N SER A 367 -16.52 2.40 -13.71
CA SER A 367 -17.95 2.69 -13.62
C SER A 367 -18.32 3.42 -12.34
N VAL A 368 -19.55 3.97 -12.27
CA VAL A 368 -20.03 4.77 -11.13
C VAL A 368 -21.45 4.39 -10.70
N ASP A 369 -21.87 3.16 -11.01
CA ASP A 369 -23.20 2.64 -10.67
C ASP A 369 -23.54 2.76 -9.17
N HIS A 370 -22.61 2.38 -8.29
CA HIS A 370 -22.73 2.53 -6.83
C HIS A 370 -21.90 3.66 -6.22
N ALA A 371 -21.23 4.46 -7.07
CA ALA A 371 -20.46 5.63 -6.65
C ALA A 371 -21.26 6.93 -6.77
N TRP A 372 -21.04 7.87 -5.85
CA TRP A 372 -21.71 9.20 -5.86
C TRP A 372 -21.21 10.13 -6.97
N TYR A 373 -21.11 9.59 -8.19
CA TYR A 373 -20.84 10.33 -9.42
C TYR A 373 -21.90 10.01 -10.46
N LYS A 374 -21.90 10.75 -11.57
CA LYS A 374 -22.70 10.44 -12.77
C LYS A 374 -21.84 10.51 -14.02
N TYR A 375 -22.17 9.66 -14.96
CA TYR A 375 -21.56 9.64 -16.28
C TYR A 375 -22.56 10.03 -17.38
N PRO A 376 -22.12 10.79 -18.41
CA PRO A 376 -23.02 11.26 -19.50
C PRO A 376 -23.58 10.11 -20.35
N ASN A 377 -22.88 8.97 -20.42
CA ASN A 377 -23.27 7.77 -21.15
C ASN A 377 -24.01 6.72 -20.28
N GLY A 378 -24.33 7.07 -19.01
CA GLY A 378 -24.96 6.21 -18.04
C GLY A 378 -23.96 5.57 -17.07
N ASP A 379 -24.32 5.51 -15.79
CA ASP A 379 -23.44 5.21 -14.66
C ASP A 379 -22.83 3.80 -14.68
N LYS A 380 -23.47 2.84 -15.36
CA LYS A 380 -22.99 1.46 -15.54
C LYS A 380 -21.99 1.31 -16.70
N ASN A 381 -21.94 2.29 -17.60
CA ASN A 381 -21.04 2.26 -18.73
C ASN A 381 -19.67 2.79 -18.31
N ALA A 382 -18.75 1.88 -18.09
CA ALA A 382 -17.39 2.23 -17.68
C ALA A 382 -16.70 3.11 -18.72
N LEU A 383 -15.94 4.10 -18.27
CA LEU A 383 -15.15 5.00 -19.11
C LEU A 383 -13.67 4.68 -18.93
N HIS A 384 -12.95 4.67 -20.06
CA HIS A 384 -11.49 4.64 -20.05
C HIS A 384 -10.96 5.93 -19.37
N PRO A 385 -9.86 5.89 -18.56
CA PRO A 385 -9.44 7.06 -17.80
C PRO A 385 -9.11 8.32 -18.64
N TRP A 386 -8.64 8.20 -19.88
CA TRP A 386 -8.45 9.37 -20.74
C TRP A 386 -9.76 10.08 -21.11
N GLU A 387 -10.88 9.38 -21.00
CA GLU A 387 -12.23 9.88 -21.27
C GLU A 387 -13.05 10.01 -19.99
N GLY A 388 -12.42 9.69 -18.85
CA GLY A 388 -13.05 9.69 -17.54
C GLY A 388 -13.58 11.07 -17.16
N VAL A 389 -14.68 11.07 -16.41
CA VAL A 389 -15.38 12.26 -15.93
C VAL A 389 -15.48 12.19 -14.41
N THR A 390 -15.30 13.35 -13.76
CA THR A 390 -15.46 13.48 -12.31
C THR A 390 -16.59 14.48 -12.04
N GLU A 391 -17.82 14.00 -12.10
CA GLU A 391 -19.03 14.80 -11.87
C GLU A 391 -19.78 14.26 -10.64
N PRO A 392 -19.74 14.97 -9.47
CA PRO A 392 -20.38 14.52 -8.25
C PRO A 392 -21.90 14.41 -8.37
N ASN A 393 -22.44 13.31 -7.82
CA ASN A 393 -23.89 13.05 -7.76
C ASN A 393 -24.24 12.33 -6.46
N TYR A 394 -24.28 13.08 -5.35
CA TYR A 394 -24.61 12.53 -4.04
C TYR A 394 -26.08 12.12 -3.95
N THR A 395 -26.34 10.93 -3.45
CA THR A 395 -27.68 10.42 -3.12
C THR A 395 -27.79 10.17 -1.62
N GLU A 396 -29.01 10.25 -1.07
CA GLU A 396 -29.27 10.06 0.34
C GLU A 396 -29.08 8.58 0.76
N PRO A 397 -28.74 8.32 2.04
CA PRO A 397 -28.69 6.97 2.59
C PRO A 397 -30.10 6.34 2.57
N LYS A 398 -30.15 5.02 2.76
CA LYS A 398 -31.40 4.27 2.89
C LYS A 398 -32.17 4.67 4.14
N GLU A 399 -31.46 4.84 5.24
CA GLU A 399 -32.01 5.29 6.52
C GLU A 399 -31.13 6.37 7.13
N GLY A 400 -31.77 7.41 7.68
CA GLY A 400 -31.10 8.55 8.29
C GLY A 400 -31.36 9.85 7.54
N THR A 401 -30.40 10.76 7.59
CA THR A 401 -30.43 12.09 6.95
C THR A 401 -29.17 12.28 6.09
N LYS A 402 -29.10 13.40 5.35
CA LYS A 402 -27.88 13.75 4.59
C LYS A 402 -26.62 13.87 5.44
N THR A 403 -26.78 14.07 6.73
CA THR A 403 -25.68 14.32 7.68
C THR A 403 -25.54 13.28 8.77
N GLU A 404 -26.49 12.34 8.85
CA GLU A 404 -26.48 11.27 9.84
C GLU A 404 -26.98 9.98 9.20
N TRP A 405 -26.06 9.09 8.85
CA TRP A 405 -26.36 7.85 8.16
C TRP A 405 -26.60 6.73 9.17
N LYS A 406 -27.80 6.14 9.15
CA LYS A 406 -28.12 4.94 9.93
C LYS A 406 -27.83 3.68 9.12
N ALA A 407 -28.23 3.66 7.85
CA ALA A 407 -27.90 2.59 6.92
C ALA A 407 -27.66 3.17 5.52
N LEU A 408 -26.61 2.71 4.85
CA LEU A 408 -26.32 3.06 3.47
C LEU A 408 -27.26 2.30 2.51
N ASN A 409 -27.42 2.82 1.30
CA ASN A 409 -28.27 2.19 0.30
C ASN A 409 -27.47 1.21 -0.56
N GLU A 410 -27.47 -0.04 -0.19
CA GLU A 410 -26.74 -1.13 -0.85
C GLU A 410 -27.19 -1.38 -2.30
N GLN A 411 -28.39 -0.95 -2.67
CA GLN A 411 -28.93 -1.05 -4.03
C GLN A 411 -28.72 0.24 -4.85
N GLY A 412 -28.29 1.31 -4.21
CA GLY A 412 -28.05 2.61 -4.82
C GLY A 412 -26.57 3.00 -4.79
N LYS A 413 -26.32 4.30 -4.65
CA LYS A 413 -24.97 4.86 -4.50
C LYS A 413 -24.63 5.00 -3.02
N TYR A 414 -23.44 4.54 -2.62
CA TYR A 414 -23.05 4.54 -1.20
C TYR A 414 -21.57 4.87 -0.94
N SER A 415 -20.79 5.24 -1.97
CA SER A 415 -19.36 5.51 -1.82
C SER A 415 -18.91 6.66 -2.71
N TRP A 416 -17.85 7.38 -2.33
CA TRP A 416 -17.14 8.33 -3.20
C TRP A 416 -16.06 7.69 -4.06
N LEU A 417 -15.98 6.36 -4.09
CA LEU A 417 -15.01 5.61 -4.89
C LEU A 417 -15.65 5.17 -6.19
N LYS A 418 -14.97 5.40 -7.31
CA LYS A 418 -15.31 4.79 -8.59
C LYS A 418 -15.01 3.29 -8.55
N THR A 419 -15.50 2.53 -9.51
CA THR A 419 -15.28 1.09 -9.61
C THR A 419 -14.39 0.76 -10.80
N PRO A 420 -13.06 0.67 -10.60
CA PRO A 420 -12.14 0.29 -11.68
C PRO A 420 -12.26 -1.19 -12.01
N LYS A 421 -12.11 -1.49 -13.31
CA LYS A 421 -12.19 -2.84 -13.86
C LYS A 421 -11.08 -3.05 -14.89
N TRP A 422 -10.54 -4.27 -14.91
CA TRP A 422 -9.74 -4.75 -16.02
C TRP A 422 -10.62 -5.63 -16.92
N ARG A 423 -10.79 -5.23 -18.17
CA ARG A 423 -11.67 -5.91 -19.14
C ARG A 423 -13.05 -6.27 -18.56
N GLY A 424 -13.65 -5.30 -17.86
CA GLY A 424 -14.97 -5.44 -17.22
C GLY A 424 -14.97 -6.22 -15.90
N LYS A 425 -13.82 -6.66 -15.39
CA LYS A 425 -13.70 -7.53 -14.21
C LYS A 425 -13.07 -6.79 -13.03
N LEU A 426 -13.59 -7.01 -11.82
CA LEU A 426 -12.98 -6.52 -10.56
C LEU A 426 -11.69 -7.27 -10.24
N CYS A 427 -10.69 -6.56 -9.73
CA CYS A 427 -9.41 -7.13 -9.35
C CYS A 427 -8.97 -6.64 -7.97
N GLU A 428 -8.28 -7.49 -7.21
CA GLU A 428 -7.51 -7.06 -6.05
C GLU A 428 -6.10 -6.65 -6.50
N VAL A 429 -5.58 -5.55 -5.92
CA VAL A 429 -4.21 -5.06 -6.12
C VAL A 429 -3.47 -4.96 -4.78
N GLY A 430 -2.15 -4.85 -4.81
CA GLY A 430 -1.33 -4.67 -3.61
C GLY A 430 -0.18 -5.65 -3.51
N PRO A 431 0.54 -5.67 -2.39
CA PRO A 431 1.65 -6.60 -2.18
C PRO A 431 1.27 -8.06 -2.42
N LEU A 432 0.09 -8.49 -1.91
CA LEU A 432 -0.43 -9.83 -2.16
C LEU A 432 -0.59 -10.12 -3.65
N ALA A 433 -1.19 -9.19 -4.40
CA ALA A 433 -1.42 -9.37 -5.84
C ALA A 433 -0.10 -9.46 -6.61
N ARG A 434 0.90 -8.61 -6.29
CA ARG A 434 2.25 -8.67 -6.89
C ARG A 434 2.89 -10.04 -6.70
N TYR A 435 2.81 -10.57 -5.48
CA TYR A 435 3.37 -11.87 -5.12
C TYR A 435 2.63 -13.02 -5.81
N ILE A 436 1.30 -13.02 -5.81
CA ILE A 436 0.51 -14.04 -6.52
C ILE A 436 0.82 -14.01 -8.01
N VAL A 437 0.84 -12.84 -8.65
CA VAL A 437 1.10 -12.73 -10.09
C VAL A 437 2.50 -13.23 -10.45
N LEU A 438 3.54 -12.71 -9.74
CA LEU A 438 4.91 -13.12 -10.04
C LEU A 438 5.14 -14.61 -9.76
N TYR A 439 4.74 -15.06 -8.58
CA TYR A 439 4.94 -16.45 -8.17
C TYR A 439 4.28 -17.43 -9.15
N THR A 440 3.05 -17.14 -9.59
CA THR A 440 2.34 -17.95 -10.57
C THR A 440 3.07 -17.95 -11.91
N LYS A 441 3.45 -16.78 -12.44
CA LYS A 441 4.22 -16.67 -13.70
C LYS A 441 5.52 -17.47 -13.63
N ALA A 442 6.25 -17.35 -12.51
CA ALA A 442 7.53 -18.06 -12.32
C ALA A 442 7.34 -19.58 -12.26
N LYS A 443 6.41 -20.07 -11.44
CA LYS A 443 6.14 -21.51 -11.29
C LYS A 443 5.60 -22.16 -12.57
N GLN A 444 4.86 -21.42 -13.38
CA GLN A 444 4.39 -21.87 -14.70
C GLN A 444 5.45 -21.72 -15.81
N GLY A 445 6.65 -21.20 -15.51
CA GLY A 445 7.74 -21.04 -16.47
C GLY A 445 7.53 -19.91 -17.49
N LEU A 446 6.62 -18.98 -17.25
CA LEU A 446 6.28 -17.91 -18.20
C LEU A 446 7.31 -16.78 -18.26
N LEU A 447 8.23 -16.69 -17.30
CA LEU A 447 9.23 -15.62 -17.21
C LEU A 447 10.59 -15.98 -17.82
N GLY A 448 10.83 -17.29 -18.13
CA GLY A 448 12.15 -17.76 -18.54
C GLY A 448 13.17 -17.59 -17.40
N THR A 449 14.32 -16.97 -17.70
CA THR A 449 15.32 -16.66 -16.65
C THR A 449 14.79 -15.56 -15.74
N LEU A 450 14.77 -15.84 -14.45
CA LEU A 450 14.36 -14.88 -13.42
C LEU A 450 15.47 -13.86 -13.15
N THR A 451 15.07 -12.63 -12.87
CA THR A 451 15.96 -11.65 -12.23
C THR A 451 16.25 -12.08 -10.79
N TRP A 452 17.26 -11.45 -10.15
CA TRP A 452 17.54 -11.72 -8.74
C TRP A 452 16.34 -11.37 -7.83
N ALA A 453 15.61 -10.29 -8.16
CA ALA A 453 14.45 -9.85 -7.40
C ALA A 453 13.25 -10.79 -7.56
N GLU A 454 13.04 -11.31 -8.76
CA GLU A 454 12.01 -12.31 -9.03
C GLU A 454 12.31 -13.65 -8.35
N GLN A 455 13.58 -14.08 -8.37
CA GLN A 455 14.01 -15.28 -7.65
C GLN A 455 13.81 -15.11 -6.14
N MET A 456 14.13 -13.94 -5.59
CA MET A 456 13.91 -13.64 -4.17
C MET A 456 12.43 -13.80 -3.78
N ILE A 457 11.48 -13.31 -4.59
CA ILE A 457 10.03 -13.49 -4.34
C ILE A 457 9.65 -14.97 -4.32
N VAL A 458 10.16 -15.76 -5.27
CA VAL A 458 9.89 -17.19 -5.33
C VAL A 458 10.43 -17.88 -4.07
N ASP A 459 11.67 -17.60 -3.70
CA ASP A 459 12.32 -18.19 -2.53
C ASP A 459 11.62 -17.81 -1.22
N GLN A 460 11.17 -16.57 -1.10
CA GLN A 460 10.39 -16.08 0.03
C GLN A 460 9.07 -16.86 0.19
N VAL A 461 8.29 -17.00 -0.88
CA VAL A 461 7.01 -17.74 -0.84
C VAL A 461 7.24 -19.21 -0.53
N ASP A 462 8.24 -19.84 -1.15
CA ASP A 462 8.60 -21.24 -0.89
C ASP A 462 9.05 -21.45 0.57
N ALA A 463 9.85 -20.53 1.13
CA ALA A 463 10.31 -20.59 2.52
C ALA A 463 9.14 -20.47 3.51
N VAL A 464 8.24 -19.51 3.32
CA VAL A 464 7.04 -19.35 4.17
C VAL A 464 6.14 -20.58 4.06
N THR A 465 5.90 -21.08 2.85
CA THR A 465 5.12 -22.28 2.59
C THR A 465 5.69 -23.50 3.35
N LYS A 466 7.01 -23.65 3.36
CA LYS A 466 7.70 -24.72 4.11
C LYS A 466 7.51 -24.56 5.62
N VAL A 467 7.61 -23.36 6.16
CA VAL A 467 7.41 -23.08 7.59
C VAL A 467 5.97 -23.32 8.03
N LEU A 468 4.99 -22.96 7.19
CA LEU A 468 3.57 -23.16 7.48
C LEU A 468 3.11 -24.61 7.28
N GLY A 469 3.75 -25.35 6.39
CA GLY A 469 3.39 -26.74 6.02
C GLY A 469 2.07 -26.82 5.24
N VAL A 470 1.63 -25.74 4.61
CA VAL A 470 0.42 -25.66 3.78
C VAL A 470 0.76 -25.00 2.44
N PRO A 471 0.11 -25.39 1.32
CA PRO A 471 0.47 -24.87 0.01
C PRO A 471 0.14 -23.37 -0.15
N PRO A 472 0.80 -22.66 -1.08
CA PRO A 472 0.66 -21.20 -1.23
C PRO A 472 -0.80 -20.73 -1.40
N GLU A 473 -1.60 -21.45 -2.15
CA GLU A 473 -3.01 -21.16 -2.39
C GLU A 473 -3.90 -21.26 -1.14
N ALA A 474 -3.41 -21.91 -0.10
CA ALA A 474 -4.15 -22.05 1.16
C ALA A 474 -3.87 -20.90 2.15
N TRP A 475 -2.72 -20.22 2.05
CA TRP A 475 -2.36 -19.15 3.00
C TRP A 475 -2.24 -17.76 2.38
N LEU A 476 -1.71 -17.65 1.14
CA LEU A 476 -1.54 -16.36 0.48
C LEU A 476 -2.87 -15.59 0.35
N PRO A 477 -3.95 -16.14 -0.28
CA PRO A 477 -5.19 -15.39 -0.44
C PRO A 477 -6.01 -15.38 0.87
N SER A 478 -5.49 -14.70 1.88
CA SER A 478 -6.11 -14.54 3.20
C SER A 478 -5.70 -13.22 3.85
N THR A 479 -6.36 -12.86 4.96
CA THR A 479 -5.98 -11.71 5.79
C THR A 479 -4.53 -11.81 6.28
N VAL A 480 -4.12 -12.98 6.77
CA VAL A 480 -2.74 -13.24 7.20
C VAL A 480 -1.77 -13.17 6.01
N GLY A 481 -2.16 -13.74 4.88
CA GLY A 481 -1.35 -13.73 3.66
C GLY A 481 -1.10 -12.32 3.11
N ARG A 482 -2.10 -11.41 3.16
CA ARG A 482 -1.87 -10.00 2.79
C ARG A 482 -0.85 -9.34 3.71
N THR A 483 -0.95 -9.59 5.01
CA THR A 483 -0.01 -9.03 6.00
C THR A 483 1.39 -9.60 5.79
N ALA A 484 1.52 -10.91 5.55
CA ALA A 484 2.80 -11.56 5.27
C ALA A 484 3.41 -11.08 3.94
N ALA A 485 2.63 -11.04 2.85
CA ALA A 485 3.10 -10.55 1.55
C ALA A 485 3.64 -9.12 1.63
N ARG A 486 3.04 -8.25 2.46
CA ARG A 486 3.53 -6.88 2.68
C ARG A 486 4.87 -6.87 3.41
N ALA A 487 5.11 -7.75 4.37
CA ALA A 487 6.40 -7.84 5.05
C ALA A 487 7.50 -8.41 4.14
N LEU A 488 7.16 -9.41 3.32
CA LEU A 488 8.05 -9.94 2.29
C LEU A 488 8.41 -8.87 1.25
N ASP A 489 7.42 -8.07 0.83
CA ASP A 489 7.61 -6.96 -0.10
C ASP A 489 8.52 -5.87 0.49
N ALA A 490 8.40 -5.56 1.79
CA ALA A 490 9.29 -4.61 2.46
C ALA A 490 10.76 -5.09 2.44
N GLN A 491 10.99 -6.38 2.71
CA GLN A 491 12.33 -6.98 2.61
C GLN A 491 12.88 -6.87 1.19
N LEU A 492 12.07 -7.18 0.18
CA LEU A 492 12.46 -7.04 -1.22
C LEU A 492 12.81 -5.59 -1.58
N GLN A 493 11.99 -4.63 -1.15
CA GLN A 493 12.20 -3.22 -1.46
C GLN A 493 13.46 -2.66 -0.79
N ALA A 494 13.82 -3.13 0.40
CA ALA A 494 15.09 -2.78 1.04
C ALA A 494 16.31 -3.23 0.23
N GLU A 495 16.26 -4.42 -0.37
CA GLU A 495 17.31 -4.90 -1.28
C GLU A 495 17.31 -4.13 -2.62
N ILE A 496 16.14 -3.76 -3.15
CA ILE A 496 16.01 -2.94 -4.36
C ILE A 496 16.56 -1.52 -4.12
N SER A 497 16.32 -0.94 -2.95
CA SER A 497 16.86 0.36 -2.55
C SER A 497 18.40 0.34 -2.61
N LYS A 498 19.03 -0.70 -2.03
CA LYS A 498 20.49 -0.88 -2.08
C LYS A 498 20.98 -1.08 -3.52
N TYR A 499 20.30 -1.90 -4.31
CA TYR A 499 20.66 -2.17 -5.70
C TYR A 499 20.71 -0.89 -6.55
N PHE A 500 19.68 -0.05 -6.48
CA PHE A 500 19.68 1.22 -7.23
C PHE A 500 20.64 2.26 -6.64
N PHE A 501 20.88 2.24 -5.34
CA PHE A 501 21.91 3.07 -4.72
C PHE A 501 23.30 2.73 -5.25
N ASP A 502 23.64 1.46 -5.36
CA ASP A 502 24.92 1.02 -5.91
C ASP A 502 25.07 1.38 -7.41
N LYS A 503 23.99 1.26 -8.19
CA LYS A 503 23.94 1.74 -9.59
C LYS A 503 24.17 3.27 -9.66
N LEU A 504 23.53 4.04 -8.78
CA LEU A 504 23.73 5.50 -8.70
C LEU A 504 25.19 5.84 -8.41
N VAL A 505 25.77 5.22 -7.39
CA VAL A 505 27.18 5.45 -7.02
C VAL A 505 28.13 5.06 -8.15
N ALA A 506 27.88 3.93 -8.80
CA ALA A 506 28.70 3.48 -9.96
C ALA A 506 28.61 4.46 -11.14
N ASN A 507 27.41 4.99 -11.44
CA ASN A 507 27.23 5.95 -12.51
C ASN A 507 27.92 7.29 -12.20
N ILE A 508 27.83 7.78 -10.97
CA ILE A 508 28.54 8.98 -10.52
C ILE A 508 30.07 8.78 -10.63
N LYS A 509 30.59 7.62 -10.22
CA LYS A 509 32.01 7.27 -10.35
C LYS A 509 32.49 7.22 -11.81
N SER A 510 31.60 6.94 -12.75
CA SER A 510 31.94 7.00 -14.20
C SER A 510 32.01 8.43 -14.75
N GLY A 511 31.68 9.43 -13.93
CA GLY A 511 31.72 10.86 -14.31
C GLY A 511 30.35 11.43 -14.71
N ASP A 512 29.27 10.65 -14.73
CA ASP A 512 27.95 11.17 -15.06
C ASP A 512 27.26 11.72 -13.79
N THR A 513 27.01 13.04 -13.80
CA THR A 513 26.30 13.76 -12.72
C THR A 513 24.95 14.33 -13.18
N THR A 514 24.48 13.95 -14.36
CA THR A 514 23.25 14.48 -14.96
C THR A 514 22.02 13.95 -14.19
N VAL A 515 21.13 14.86 -13.79
CA VAL A 515 19.90 14.54 -13.03
C VAL A 515 18.62 15.05 -13.68
N VAL A 516 18.71 15.86 -14.75
CA VAL A 516 17.54 16.40 -15.44
C VAL A 516 17.75 16.45 -16.94
N ASN A 517 16.72 16.08 -17.70
CA ASN A 517 16.57 16.35 -19.13
C ASN A 517 15.57 17.49 -19.30
N ASN A 518 16.02 18.64 -19.77
CA ASN A 518 15.22 19.85 -19.96
C ASN A 518 14.87 20.15 -21.42
N GLU A 519 15.08 19.22 -22.35
CA GLU A 519 14.80 19.42 -23.78
C GLU A 519 13.34 19.80 -24.06
N LYS A 520 12.42 19.32 -23.23
CA LYS A 520 10.99 19.62 -23.32
C LYS A 520 10.50 20.58 -22.23
N TRP A 521 11.39 21.37 -21.64
CA TRP A 521 10.98 22.32 -20.59
C TRP A 521 10.13 23.47 -21.11
N GLU A 522 10.44 23.98 -22.33
CA GLU A 522 9.74 25.12 -22.91
C GLU A 522 8.42 24.69 -23.59
N PRO A 523 7.28 25.36 -23.29
CA PRO A 523 5.98 25.02 -23.88
C PRO A 523 5.94 25.03 -25.40
N SER A 524 6.79 25.82 -26.06
CA SER A 524 6.89 25.86 -27.51
C SER A 524 7.37 24.54 -28.15
N SER A 525 7.96 23.64 -27.34
CA SER A 525 8.42 22.31 -27.77
C SER A 525 7.32 21.24 -27.65
N TRP A 526 6.17 21.58 -27.06
CA TRP A 526 5.10 20.62 -26.79
C TRP A 526 4.16 20.47 -27.98
N PRO A 527 3.57 19.27 -28.18
CA PRO A 527 2.49 19.11 -29.15
C PRO A 527 1.24 19.86 -28.67
N LYS A 528 0.36 20.25 -29.59
CA LYS A 528 -0.91 20.91 -29.27
C LYS A 528 -1.84 20.02 -28.47
N GLU A 529 -1.84 18.71 -28.75
CA GLU A 529 -2.55 17.69 -28.00
C GLU A 529 -1.61 16.54 -27.70
N ALA A 530 -1.66 16.05 -26.47
CA ALA A 530 -0.93 14.87 -26.03
C ALA A 530 -1.76 14.10 -24.99
N LYS A 531 -1.57 12.79 -24.97
CA LYS A 531 -2.10 11.89 -23.93
C LYS A 531 -0.93 11.11 -23.36
N GLY A 532 -0.95 10.89 -22.06
CA GLY A 532 0.06 10.06 -21.43
C GLY A 532 -0.49 9.30 -20.23
N VAL A 533 0.21 8.24 -19.86
CA VAL A 533 -0.10 7.42 -18.70
C VAL A 533 1.19 7.11 -17.93
N GLY A 534 1.10 7.17 -16.61
CA GLY A 534 2.19 6.79 -15.71
C GLY A 534 1.76 5.68 -14.78
N PHE A 535 2.42 4.52 -14.86
CA PHE A 535 2.23 3.38 -13.98
C PHE A 535 3.24 3.38 -12.83
N TYR A 536 2.79 2.93 -11.67
CA TYR A 536 3.62 2.70 -10.50
C TYR A 536 3.00 1.65 -9.58
N GLU A 537 3.76 0.66 -9.15
CA GLU A 537 3.37 -0.21 -8.05
C GLU A 537 3.69 0.49 -6.72
N ALA A 538 2.71 1.25 -6.24
CA ALA A 538 2.78 1.94 -4.96
C ALA A 538 2.76 0.93 -3.78
N PRO A 539 3.05 1.34 -2.54
CA PRO A 539 3.00 0.42 -1.39
C PRO A 539 1.70 -0.38 -1.29
N ARG A 540 0.58 0.22 -1.69
CA ARG A 540 -0.77 -0.38 -1.64
C ARG A 540 -1.23 -1.05 -2.92
N GLY A 541 -0.42 -1.01 -3.99
CA GLY A 541 -0.69 -1.71 -5.25
C GLY A 541 -0.61 -0.83 -6.49
N GLY A 542 -1.21 -1.32 -7.57
CA GLY A 542 -1.18 -0.70 -8.88
C GLY A 542 -1.82 0.68 -8.92
N LEU A 543 -1.03 1.69 -9.22
CA LEU A 543 -1.39 3.09 -9.42
C LEU A 543 -1.21 3.45 -10.89
N SER A 544 -2.18 4.13 -11.48
CA SER A 544 -2.03 4.73 -12.79
C SER A 544 -2.61 6.15 -12.81
N HIS A 545 -1.83 7.08 -13.38
CA HIS A 545 -2.23 8.45 -13.63
C HIS A 545 -2.36 8.67 -15.13
N TRP A 546 -3.45 9.31 -15.53
CA TRP A 546 -3.83 9.51 -16.93
C TRP A 546 -4.04 10.99 -17.19
N VAL A 547 -3.31 11.55 -18.17
CA VAL A 547 -3.36 12.97 -18.49
C VAL A 547 -3.69 13.18 -19.95
N VAL A 548 -4.54 14.18 -20.21
CA VAL A 548 -4.78 14.75 -21.54
C VAL A 548 -4.34 16.20 -21.48
N ILE A 549 -3.43 16.58 -22.36
CA ILE A 549 -2.87 17.94 -22.45
C ILE A 549 -3.35 18.54 -23.78
N LYS A 550 -3.89 19.76 -23.73
CA LYS A 550 -4.31 20.55 -24.91
C LYS A 550 -3.82 21.98 -24.76
N ASP A 551 -3.25 22.52 -25.81
CA ASP A 551 -2.76 23.90 -25.87
C ASP A 551 -1.89 24.29 -24.65
N GLY A 552 -1.01 23.36 -24.23
CA GLY A 552 -0.08 23.55 -23.13
C GLY A 552 -0.70 23.52 -21.73
N LYS A 553 -1.95 23.04 -21.59
CA LYS A 553 -2.67 22.91 -20.32
C LYS A 553 -3.22 21.49 -20.13
N VAL A 554 -3.35 21.08 -18.87
CA VAL A 554 -4.05 19.85 -18.52
C VAL A 554 -5.54 20.02 -18.84
N ALA A 555 -6.04 19.30 -19.83
CA ALA A 555 -7.44 19.34 -20.26
C ALA A 555 -8.28 18.27 -19.56
N ASN A 556 -7.71 17.11 -19.23
CA ASN A 556 -8.35 16.08 -18.41
C ASN A 556 -7.30 15.36 -17.58
N TYR A 557 -7.68 14.91 -16.41
CA TYR A 557 -6.83 14.17 -15.49
C TYR A 557 -7.65 13.12 -14.72
N GLN A 558 -7.17 11.88 -14.70
CA GLN A 558 -7.77 10.81 -13.92
C GLN A 558 -6.67 10.02 -13.20
N ALA A 559 -6.97 9.56 -11.98
CA ALA A 559 -6.06 8.75 -11.18
C ALA A 559 -6.78 7.48 -10.72
N VAL A 560 -6.37 6.34 -11.27
CA VAL A 560 -6.86 5.03 -10.83
C VAL A 560 -5.90 4.50 -9.77
N VAL A 561 -6.34 4.55 -8.52
CA VAL A 561 -5.48 4.44 -7.34
C VAL A 561 -5.63 3.05 -6.69
N PRO A 562 -4.62 2.50 -6.01
CA PRO A 562 -4.69 1.16 -5.41
C PRO A 562 -5.90 0.96 -4.50
N THR A 563 -6.16 1.92 -3.60
CA THR A 563 -7.32 1.82 -2.70
C THR A 563 -8.65 2.00 -3.44
N THR A 564 -8.67 2.66 -4.60
CA THR A 564 -9.88 2.67 -5.45
C THR A 564 -10.17 1.27 -6.01
N TRP A 565 -9.16 0.53 -6.47
CA TRP A 565 -9.31 -0.88 -6.86
C TRP A 565 -9.86 -1.74 -5.72
N ASN A 566 -9.31 -1.59 -4.51
CA ASN A 566 -9.59 -2.50 -3.39
C ASN A 566 -10.86 -2.14 -2.62
N ALA A 567 -11.15 -0.84 -2.44
CA ALA A 567 -12.28 -0.35 -1.65
C ALA A 567 -13.46 0.14 -2.52
N CYS A 568 -13.43 -0.12 -3.83
CA CYS A 568 -14.54 0.22 -4.71
C CYS A 568 -15.83 -0.44 -4.21
N PRO A 569 -16.99 0.23 -4.42
CA PRO A 569 -18.27 -0.39 -4.19
C PRO A 569 -18.47 -1.59 -5.12
N ARG A 570 -19.47 -2.41 -4.82
CA ARG A 570 -19.85 -3.56 -5.66
C ARG A 570 -20.14 -3.13 -7.10
N ASP A 571 -20.10 -4.09 -7.98
CA ASP A 571 -20.52 -3.99 -9.37
C ASP A 571 -21.69 -4.94 -9.61
N ASP A 572 -22.71 -4.50 -10.35
CA ASP A 572 -23.92 -5.30 -10.57
C ASP A 572 -23.64 -6.64 -11.29
N ALA A 573 -22.59 -6.71 -12.13
CA ALA A 573 -22.24 -7.91 -12.89
C ALA A 573 -21.20 -8.80 -12.18
N GLU A 574 -20.21 -8.19 -11.50
CA GLU A 574 -19.06 -8.88 -10.90
C GLU A 574 -19.23 -9.15 -9.39
N GLY A 575 -20.13 -8.44 -8.72
CA GLY A 575 -20.38 -8.56 -7.28
C GLY A 575 -19.52 -7.61 -6.44
N HIS A 576 -19.09 -8.06 -5.28
CA HIS A 576 -18.42 -7.24 -4.28
C HIS A 576 -17.00 -6.84 -4.68
N GLY A 577 -16.59 -5.58 -4.37
CA GLY A 577 -15.21 -5.13 -4.42
C GLY A 577 -14.30 -5.88 -3.45
N ALA A 578 -12.98 -5.67 -3.52
CA ALA A 578 -12.04 -6.52 -2.77
C ALA A 578 -12.22 -6.42 -1.25
N PHE A 579 -12.49 -5.23 -0.68
CA PHE A 579 -12.79 -5.10 0.76
C PHE A 579 -14.06 -5.84 1.13
N GLU A 580 -15.14 -5.62 0.37
CA GLU A 580 -16.43 -6.25 0.62
C GLU A 580 -16.34 -7.77 0.51
N ALA A 581 -15.72 -8.28 -0.55
CA ALA A 581 -15.50 -9.72 -0.75
C ALA A 581 -14.64 -10.35 0.36
N SER A 582 -13.65 -9.60 0.89
CA SER A 582 -12.84 -10.06 2.03
C SER A 582 -13.64 -10.14 3.31
N MET A 583 -14.52 -9.16 3.58
CA MET A 583 -15.45 -9.21 4.72
C MET A 583 -16.46 -10.36 4.59
N MET A 584 -16.98 -10.61 3.39
CA MET A 584 -17.88 -11.75 3.10
C MET A 584 -17.23 -13.12 3.36
N ASP A 585 -15.92 -13.21 3.14
CA ASP A 585 -15.10 -14.43 3.37
C ASP A 585 -14.60 -14.52 4.83
N THR A 586 -15.22 -13.81 5.76
CA THR A 586 -14.82 -13.73 7.17
C THR A 586 -15.93 -14.22 8.09
N VAL A 587 -15.57 -14.89 9.18
CA VAL A 587 -16.48 -15.30 10.24
C VAL A 587 -16.29 -14.43 11.47
N VAL A 588 -17.36 -13.80 11.95
CA VAL A 588 -17.36 -12.88 13.09
C VAL A 588 -17.74 -13.62 14.36
N LYS A 589 -16.84 -13.65 15.34
CA LYS A 589 -17.08 -14.33 16.63
C LYS A 589 -18.02 -13.53 17.53
N ILE A 590 -17.83 -12.22 17.57
CA ILE A 590 -18.62 -11.30 18.41
C ILE A 590 -19.11 -10.14 17.53
N PRO A 591 -20.38 -10.15 17.07
CA PRO A 591 -20.90 -9.11 16.18
C PRO A 591 -20.79 -7.67 16.72
N ASP A 592 -20.87 -7.47 18.04
CA ASP A 592 -20.68 -6.16 18.68
C ASP A 592 -19.21 -5.72 18.77
N LYS A 593 -18.28 -6.63 18.51
CA LYS A 593 -16.83 -6.41 18.52
C LYS A 593 -16.21 -7.08 17.29
N PRO A 594 -16.51 -6.62 16.07
CA PRO A 594 -16.17 -7.33 14.84
C PRO A 594 -14.68 -7.17 14.48
N LEU A 595 -13.80 -7.66 15.35
CA LEU A 595 -12.35 -7.56 15.21
C LEU A 595 -11.85 -8.22 13.93
N GLU A 596 -12.46 -9.33 13.54
CA GLU A 596 -12.09 -10.07 12.31
C GLU A 596 -12.36 -9.22 11.05
N ILE A 597 -13.45 -8.45 11.02
CA ILE A 597 -13.78 -7.51 9.93
C ILE A 597 -12.72 -6.40 9.86
N VAL A 598 -12.39 -5.84 11.00
CA VAL A 598 -11.38 -4.78 11.09
C VAL A 598 -10.01 -5.31 10.66
N LYS A 599 -9.62 -6.52 11.07
CA LYS A 599 -8.40 -7.21 10.60
C LYS A 599 -8.40 -7.37 9.08
N ALA A 600 -9.51 -7.87 8.51
CA ALA A 600 -9.63 -8.10 7.08
C ALA A 600 -9.43 -6.79 6.29
N VAL A 601 -10.14 -5.72 6.66
CA VAL A 601 -10.04 -4.41 6.00
C VAL A 601 -8.65 -3.80 6.17
N ARG A 602 -8.10 -3.76 7.40
CA ARG A 602 -6.77 -3.18 7.65
C ARG A 602 -5.65 -3.96 6.98
N SER A 603 -5.82 -5.25 6.69
CA SER A 603 -4.82 -6.04 5.96
C SER A 603 -4.51 -5.48 4.56
N PHE A 604 -5.43 -4.74 3.96
CA PHE A 604 -5.21 -4.05 2.68
C PHE A 604 -4.40 -2.75 2.80
N ASP A 605 -4.18 -2.23 4.01
CA ASP A 605 -3.59 -0.92 4.25
C ASP A 605 -4.40 0.21 3.58
N PRO A 606 -5.66 0.47 4.00
CA PRO A 606 -6.52 1.45 3.36
C PRO A 606 -5.91 2.86 3.36
N CYS A 607 -5.86 3.48 2.17
CA CYS A 607 -5.47 4.88 2.00
C CYS A 607 -6.62 5.64 1.32
N MET A 608 -7.58 6.09 2.15
CA MET A 608 -8.82 6.65 1.64
C MET A 608 -8.65 8.04 1.04
N ALA A 609 -7.72 8.87 1.53
CA ALA A 609 -7.39 10.15 0.90
C ALA A 609 -6.82 9.98 -0.51
N CYS A 610 -6.16 8.86 -0.80
CA CYS A 610 -5.73 8.54 -2.16
C CYS A 610 -6.91 8.33 -3.11
N SER A 611 -8.00 7.78 -2.60
CA SER A 611 -9.17 7.38 -3.38
C SER A 611 -10.36 8.34 -3.30
N THR A 612 -10.32 9.35 -2.40
CA THR A 612 -11.40 10.31 -2.17
C THR A 612 -10.91 11.76 -2.19
N HIS A 613 -11.75 12.70 -2.68
CA HIS A 613 -11.32 14.09 -2.93
C HIS A 613 -12.38 15.12 -2.51
N LEU A 614 -12.05 16.10 -1.64
CA LEU A 614 -12.96 17.14 -1.13
C LEU A 614 -12.68 18.54 -1.70
N PHE A 615 -13.65 19.21 -2.28
CA PHE A 615 -14.08 20.61 -2.15
C PHE A 615 -15.17 20.98 -3.17
N ASN A 616 -16.10 21.88 -2.76
CA ASN A 616 -17.08 22.50 -3.65
C ASN A 616 -16.42 23.66 -4.41
N ALA A 617 -16.62 23.73 -5.73
CA ALA A 617 -16.13 24.80 -6.61
C ALA A 617 -16.57 26.23 -6.22
N LYS A 618 -17.40 26.42 -5.21
CA LYS A 618 -17.87 27.71 -4.68
C LYS A 618 -17.38 28.00 -3.25
N GLY A 619 -16.41 27.29 -2.73
CA GLY A 619 -15.77 27.59 -1.42
C GLY A 619 -16.67 27.43 -0.18
N LYS A 620 -17.85 26.80 -0.29
CA LYS A 620 -18.67 26.48 0.87
C LYS A 620 -18.19 25.17 1.48
N THR A 621 -17.77 25.24 2.72
CA THR A 621 -17.45 24.10 3.58
C THR A 621 -18.66 23.17 3.64
N ILE A 622 -18.55 21.96 3.09
CA ILE A 622 -19.46 20.88 3.44
C ILE A 622 -19.08 20.53 4.88
N ARG A 623 -20.04 20.64 5.79
CA ARG A 623 -19.83 20.34 7.20
C ARG A 623 -19.43 18.86 7.30
N VAL A 624 -18.16 18.60 7.58
CA VAL A 624 -17.69 17.27 7.98
C VAL A 624 -18.32 17.01 9.33
N VAL A 625 -19.24 16.06 9.41
CA VAL A 625 -19.66 15.51 10.69
C VAL A 625 -18.50 14.62 11.14
N THR A 626 -17.63 15.18 11.96
CA THR A 626 -16.70 14.37 12.75
C THR A 626 -17.56 13.61 13.73
N THR A 627 -17.77 12.32 13.47
CA THR A 627 -18.20 11.41 14.53
C THR A 627 -17.11 11.47 15.59
N ASP A 628 -17.51 11.79 16.81
CA ASP A 628 -16.61 11.79 17.97
C ASP A 628 -15.95 10.39 18.04
N PRO A 629 -14.63 10.25 17.90
CA PRO A 629 -13.97 8.95 18.00
C PRO A 629 -14.14 8.32 19.40
N TYR A 630 -14.69 9.08 20.36
CA TYR A 630 -15.00 8.63 21.71
C TYR A 630 -16.50 8.40 21.95
N ALA A 631 -17.37 8.56 20.95
CA ALA A 631 -18.82 8.37 21.12
C ALA A 631 -19.24 6.96 21.50
N GLY A 632 -18.35 5.95 21.34
CA GLY A 632 -18.52 4.59 21.85
C GLY A 632 -18.08 4.39 23.30
N LEU A 633 -17.55 5.42 23.98
CA LEU A 633 -17.07 5.38 25.36
C LEU A 633 -17.92 6.27 26.29
N ARG A 634 -19.20 6.43 26.05
CA ARG A 634 -20.09 6.93 27.10
C ARG A 634 -20.17 5.85 28.17
N ILE A 635 -19.40 6.07 29.23
CA ILE A 635 -19.66 5.47 30.53
C ILE A 635 -20.92 6.22 31.00
N ASP A 636 -22.07 5.55 30.97
CA ASP A 636 -23.24 6.05 31.64
C ASP A 636 -22.90 6.16 33.14
N GLU A 637 -22.99 7.39 33.67
CA GLU A 637 -22.93 7.67 35.10
C GLU A 637 -24.14 7.05 35.82
#